data_833adad3d00b160edeb1f6f579eecc72
#
_entry.id   833adad3d00b160edeb1f6f579eecc72
#
_cell.length_a   1.000
_cell.length_b   1.000
_cell.length_c   1.000
_cell.angle_alpha   90.00
_cell.angle_beta   90.00
_cell.angle_gamma   90.00
#
_symmetry.space_group_name_H-M   'P 1'
#
loop_
_entity.id
_entity.type
_entity.pdbx_description
1 polymer ?
#
loop_
_entity_poly.entity_id
_entity_poly.type
_entity_poly.pdbx_seq_one_letter_code
_entity_poly.pdbx_strand_id
1 'polypeptide(L)'
;MSNQGEPHTATIQFNWNVLPVTRLEESQIVAPLGCLYSPFSNETEAIPHTTNLPITCLSCQTYLNPFIKLDRKNGMWWCPFCEKRSYLPEYLPIPEAINSVNDWPIEMRETSLTIDYHLPEDITTPTNDNIPLVYYIVIDTYQQFADLSFKSLIKSIIQILHKLPSGSLIGLMTFNKSVQIHNMVKNEMIDVSIGDILTSTSYTKLFQEETITCLLRKLNLLPRVMDSNENKLLDAGYLIELNPSSIGFITDYIRNLNGLYTESFKPPRCTGFAHYVYSIMFSQLGFRNFMGKVLFFTSGPCTEFPGKIVGEKDQMRTHKDIYALEADNFTASSKYYTLLSYIACGQSVKKSLEIYKSSSLKTTKYDIDPIAPVWSVNLIVGSLDQVGAYEMKPLIGNSSGIVYLLETFDSYLLPQMISSCIDSTKRKVTLEVSTSNGLKTSKLISNGNYALPSSYHRASKFHHLYHDKIDDELGEFDSPQFKGGFTNKWKFNELSQDDTLSLFFKMETIRSNSELTKSGISQVYIQFKIKYWDPEERKWILRITTLRKPTTLAYLNIDSNHKSEIYKDHKFLLGFNQKVWVVLLARLIINKIDTNLGYSSFDKVVHLIDRTMIKLLYHFGGISVNSNQPQSSNPYYRLRTMYEINENFRALPSLIYNLRRNLNLIKIFNSSPDETAFCHLWFLRMNSELSLTVIEPVLCNVEGEKVTRLPLDSSCLESAKSESFLVLDSGFLLVVYYQYSQDDKLPLHPSNNDAMIEDRNELLPWKFISDLLKDRKIVTKVVFTQRNHSQARFLLSRLGPVEEDIPNMNQLDINKSSSYWSFLKPSKNKTRVITDDLTLKQYYDNLVKQVKNYHV
;
A
#
# COMPACT_ATOMS: atom_id res chain seq x y z
N MET A 1 -21.76 -8.04 27.61
CA MET A 1 -21.84 -6.61 27.34
C MET A 1 -21.31 -6.45 25.94
N SER A 2 -22.21 -6.26 25.00
CA SER A 2 -21.90 -5.99 23.58
C SER A 2 -20.98 -4.78 23.51
N ASN A 3 -19.93 -4.87 22.70
CA ASN A 3 -19.13 -3.73 22.24
C ASN A 3 -20.10 -2.68 21.64
N GLN A 4 -20.59 -1.77 22.46
CA GLN A 4 -21.07 -0.51 21.93
C GLN A 4 -19.80 0.22 21.50
N GLY A 5 -19.45 0.05 20.23
CA GLY A 5 -18.30 0.65 19.61
C GLY A 5 -18.39 2.16 19.73
N GLU A 6 -17.27 2.76 20.10
CA GLU A 6 -17.05 4.17 19.80
C GLU A 6 -17.32 4.36 18.31
N PRO A 7 -18.17 5.30 17.88
CA PRO A 7 -18.68 5.40 16.50
C PRO A 7 -17.62 5.66 15.42
N HIS A 8 -16.38 5.91 15.77
CA HIS A 8 -15.28 6.17 14.83
C HIS A 8 -14.19 5.08 14.76
N THR A 9 -14.46 3.87 15.26
CA THR A 9 -13.47 2.78 15.28
C THR A 9 -13.25 2.11 13.92
N ALA A 10 -14.07 2.39 12.93
CA ALA A 10 -13.91 1.82 11.59
C ALA A 10 -12.64 2.30 10.88
N THR A 11 -12.28 3.59 11.05
CA THR A 11 -11.12 4.20 10.36
C THR A 11 -9.78 3.90 11.00
N ILE A 12 -9.74 3.58 12.32
CA ILE A 12 -8.50 3.28 13.06
C ILE A 12 -8.66 2.00 13.85
N GLN A 13 -7.98 0.96 13.42
CA GLN A 13 -8.06 -0.37 14.01
C GLN A 13 -6.71 -0.76 14.63
N PHE A 14 -6.66 -0.91 15.94
CA PHE A 14 -5.46 -1.36 16.65
C PHE A 14 -5.38 -2.88 16.71
N ASN A 15 -4.17 -3.43 16.70
CA ASN A 15 -3.95 -4.85 16.99
C ASN A 15 -4.08 -5.17 18.50
N TRP A 16 -3.81 -4.18 19.35
CA TRP A 16 -4.08 -4.22 20.77
C TRP A 16 -4.87 -2.97 21.19
N ASN A 17 -6.06 -3.14 21.74
CA ASN A 17 -6.90 -2.03 22.22
C ASN A 17 -6.57 -1.62 23.65
N VAL A 18 -5.82 -2.45 24.37
CA VAL A 18 -5.23 -2.14 25.68
C VAL A 18 -3.73 -2.03 25.49
N LEU A 19 -3.14 -0.89 25.87
CA LEU A 19 -1.75 -0.61 25.62
C LEU A 19 -0.88 -1.00 26.83
N PRO A 20 0.36 -1.52 26.62
CA PRO A 20 1.30 -1.74 27.71
C PRO A 20 1.70 -0.41 28.35
N VAL A 21 2.12 -0.44 29.61
CA VAL A 21 2.64 0.75 30.32
C VAL A 21 4.16 0.78 30.31
N THR A 22 4.76 -0.40 30.33
CA THR A 22 6.22 -0.53 30.44
C THR A 22 6.82 -1.19 29.20
N ARG A 23 8.09 -0.91 28.97
CA ARG A 23 8.86 -1.57 27.92
C ARG A 23 8.95 -3.09 28.14
N LEU A 24 8.95 -3.53 29.40
CA LEU A 24 8.96 -4.95 29.73
C LEU A 24 7.66 -5.61 29.27
N GLU A 25 6.51 -4.99 29.53
CA GLU A 25 5.22 -5.49 29.03
C GLU A 25 5.17 -5.48 27.50
N GLU A 26 5.69 -4.42 26.85
CA GLU A 26 5.77 -4.34 25.40
C GLU A 26 6.59 -5.50 24.83
N SER A 27 7.75 -5.85 25.44
CA SER A 27 8.58 -6.95 24.98
C SER A 27 7.89 -8.32 25.06
N GLN A 28 6.95 -8.47 25.98
CA GLN A 28 6.17 -9.68 26.15
C GLN A 28 5.00 -9.79 25.15
N ILE A 29 4.54 -8.67 24.58
CA ILE A 29 3.47 -8.66 23.58
C ILE A 29 3.86 -9.36 22.26
N VAL A 30 5.13 -9.71 22.09
CA VAL A 30 5.67 -10.50 20.95
C VAL A 30 5.50 -9.81 19.60
N ALA A 31 4.40 -9.11 19.39
CA ALA A 31 4.05 -8.43 18.14
C ALA A 31 4.20 -6.92 18.31
N PRO A 32 4.68 -6.21 17.30
CA PRO A 32 4.79 -4.77 17.38
C PRO A 32 3.40 -4.15 17.58
N LEU A 33 3.31 -3.21 18.50
CA LEU A 33 2.11 -2.43 18.74
C LEU A 33 1.84 -1.55 17.51
N GLY A 34 0.62 -1.61 16.98
CA GLY A 34 0.31 -0.86 15.77
C GLY A 34 -1.17 -0.72 15.50
N CYS A 35 -1.47 0.10 14.49
CA CYS A 35 -2.81 0.26 13.97
C CYS A 35 -2.84 0.35 12.44
N LEU A 36 -3.96 -0.02 11.86
CA LEU A 36 -4.36 0.31 10.50
C LEU A 36 -5.19 1.59 10.55
N TYR A 37 -4.82 2.58 9.76
CA TYR A 37 -5.49 3.87 9.69
C TYR A 37 -5.91 4.19 8.27
N SER A 38 -7.21 4.34 8.04
CA SER A 38 -7.84 4.68 6.76
C SER A 38 -8.41 6.11 6.85
N PRO A 39 -7.59 7.14 6.56
CA PRO A 39 -7.95 8.53 6.89
C PRO A 39 -9.14 9.07 6.11
N PHE A 40 -9.44 8.51 4.95
CA PHE A 40 -10.44 9.01 4.02
C PHE A 40 -11.52 7.97 3.66
N SER A 41 -11.60 6.85 4.39
CA SER A 41 -12.64 5.85 4.15
C SER A 41 -14.03 6.48 4.28
N ASN A 42 -14.96 6.02 3.43
CA ASN A 42 -16.36 6.46 3.51
C ASN A 42 -16.93 6.02 4.85
N GLU A 43 -17.10 6.96 5.74
CA GLU A 43 -17.92 6.80 6.93
C GLU A 43 -19.36 7.18 6.58
N THR A 44 -20.29 6.42 7.13
CA THR A 44 -21.73 6.71 6.97
C THR A 44 -22.16 8.02 7.64
N GLU A 45 -21.33 8.55 8.54
CA GLU A 45 -21.59 9.79 9.26
C GLU A 45 -20.73 10.93 8.71
N ALA A 46 -21.35 12.07 8.47
CA ALA A 46 -20.65 13.26 8.04
C ALA A 46 -19.68 13.74 9.14
N ILE A 47 -18.42 13.91 8.80
CA ILE A 47 -17.42 14.45 9.72
C ILE A 47 -17.78 15.91 10.03
N PRO A 48 -17.89 16.28 11.32
CA PRO A 48 -18.15 17.66 11.69
C PRO A 48 -17.01 18.59 11.23
N HIS A 49 -17.35 19.73 10.67
CA HIS A 49 -16.37 20.68 10.13
C HIS A 49 -16.55 22.07 10.75
N THR A 50 -15.47 22.86 10.75
CA THR A 50 -15.45 24.23 11.23
C THR A 50 -14.51 25.09 10.38
N THR A 51 -14.82 26.39 10.32
CA THR A 51 -13.96 27.42 9.71
C THR A 51 -13.13 28.17 10.75
N ASN A 52 -13.29 27.85 12.02
CA ASN A 52 -12.49 28.44 13.10
C ASN A 52 -11.03 28.06 12.95
N LEU A 53 -10.14 28.92 13.44
CA LEU A 53 -8.73 28.59 13.52
C LEU A 53 -8.50 27.44 14.52
N PRO A 54 -7.72 26.43 14.17
CA PRO A 54 -7.45 25.32 15.07
C PRO A 54 -6.62 25.78 16.29
N ILE A 55 -7.08 25.43 17.48
CA ILE A 55 -6.46 25.83 18.75
C ILE A 55 -5.45 24.74 19.15
N THR A 56 -4.22 25.17 19.47
CA THR A 56 -3.15 24.28 19.85
C THR A 56 -2.66 24.53 21.28
N CYS A 57 -2.16 23.46 21.92
CA CYS A 57 -1.45 23.56 23.17
C CYS A 57 -0.11 24.29 22.94
N LEU A 58 0.16 25.33 23.71
CA LEU A 58 1.39 26.13 23.62
C LEU A 58 2.67 25.33 23.88
N SER A 59 2.58 24.20 24.59
CA SER A 59 3.73 23.39 24.97
C SER A 59 4.03 22.26 23.96
N CYS A 60 3.03 21.42 23.61
CA CYS A 60 3.23 20.23 22.79
C CYS A 60 2.62 20.33 21.40
N GLN A 61 1.93 21.44 21.08
CA GLN A 61 1.30 21.70 19.78
C GLN A 61 0.26 20.64 19.36
N THR A 62 -0.33 19.92 20.32
CA THR A 62 -1.51 19.13 20.07
C THR A 62 -2.76 20.01 20.02
N TYR A 63 -3.71 19.63 19.22
CA TYR A 63 -4.94 20.39 19.03
C TYR A 63 -5.93 20.13 20.16
N LEU A 64 -6.78 21.13 20.39
CA LEU A 64 -7.91 21.04 21.30
C LEU A 64 -8.75 19.79 20.96
N ASN A 65 -9.28 19.10 21.99
CA ASN A 65 -9.93 17.81 21.81
C ASN A 65 -10.90 17.52 22.97
N PRO A 66 -11.81 16.55 22.86
CA PRO A 66 -12.81 16.25 23.88
C PRO A 66 -12.27 15.79 25.24
N PHE A 67 -11.01 15.40 25.32
CA PHE A 67 -10.42 14.81 26.55
C PHE A 67 -9.72 15.83 27.45
N ILE A 68 -9.83 17.12 27.17
CA ILE A 68 -9.24 18.18 27.96
C ILE A 68 -9.94 18.28 29.33
N LYS A 69 -9.22 18.81 30.31
CA LYS A 69 -9.82 19.31 31.56
C LYS A 69 -9.92 20.82 31.49
N LEU A 70 -11.12 21.36 31.69
CA LEU A 70 -11.42 22.77 31.55
C LEU A 70 -11.54 23.48 32.89
N ASP A 71 -10.85 24.62 33.03
CA ASP A 71 -11.07 25.60 34.09
C ASP A 71 -11.85 26.78 33.51
N ARG A 72 -13.19 26.75 33.73
CA ARG A 72 -14.10 27.74 33.21
C ARG A 72 -13.90 29.16 33.82
N LYS A 73 -13.46 29.21 35.09
CA LYS A 73 -13.31 30.48 35.79
C LYS A 73 -12.16 31.32 35.23
N ASN A 74 -11.09 30.65 34.81
CA ASN A 74 -9.88 31.27 34.34
C ASN A 74 -9.70 31.18 32.81
N GLY A 75 -10.65 30.63 32.06
CA GLY A 75 -10.54 30.44 30.62
C GLY A 75 -9.34 29.56 30.21
N MET A 76 -8.96 28.61 31.04
CA MET A 76 -7.81 27.75 30.84
C MET A 76 -8.21 26.29 30.64
N TRP A 77 -7.39 25.55 29.92
CA TRP A 77 -7.54 24.12 29.76
C TRP A 77 -6.24 23.38 29.98
N TRP A 78 -6.31 22.14 30.50
CA TRP A 78 -5.18 21.21 30.64
C TRP A 78 -5.11 20.28 29.44
N CYS A 79 -3.97 20.28 28.78
CA CYS A 79 -3.70 19.38 27.69
C CYS A 79 -3.53 17.94 28.19
N PRO A 80 -4.30 16.95 27.68
CA PRO A 80 -4.15 15.55 28.12
C PRO A 80 -2.85 14.90 27.66
N PHE A 81 -2.14 15.50 26.68
CA PHE A 81 -0.88 14.98 26.14
C PHE A 81 0.35 15.35 26.96
N CYS A 82 0.42 16.57 27.45
CA CYS A 82 1.60 17.07 28.18
C CYS A 82 1.28 17.59 29.59
N GLU A 83 0.01 17.54 30.00
CA GLU A 83 -0.48 17.97 31.33
C GLU A 83 -0.22 19.45 31.67
N LYS A 84 0.14 20.25 30.67
CA LYS A 84 0.35 21.69 30.84
C LYS A 84 -0.91 22.48 30.54
N ARG A 85 -0.98 23.68 31.13
CA ARG A 85 -2.10 24.61 30.95
C ARG A 85 -1.90 25.43 29.69
N SER A 86 -3.02 25.73 29.01
CA SER A 86 -3.12 26.64 27.88
C SER A 86 -4.36 27.49 28.03
N TYR A 87 -4.39 28.67 27.44
CA TYR A 87 -5.55 29.55 27.43
C TYR A 87 -6.46 29.23 26.26
N LEU A 88 -7.77 29.41 26.48
CA LEU A 88 -8.74 29.41 25.41
C LEU A 88 -8.77 30.80 24.77
N PRO A 89 -8.86 30.89 23.45
CA PRO A 89 -9.01 32.20 22.80
C PRO A 89 -10.40 32.78 23.03
N GLU A 90 -10.53 34.12 23.05
CA GLU A 90 -11.77 34.83 23.32
C GLU A 90 -12.89 34.52 22.30
N TYR A 91 -12.53 34.14 21.10
CA TYR A 91 -13.51 33.80 20.06
C TYR A 91 -14.18 32.43 20.26
N LEU A 92 -13.77 31.63 21.25
CA LEU A 92 -14.38 30.35 21.60
C LEU A 92 -15.16 30.48 22.95
N PRO A 93 -16.33 31.06 22.94
CA PRO A 93 -17.09 31.25 24.18
C PRO A 93 -17.58 29.89 24.70
N ILE A 94 -17.37 29.67 25.97
CA ILE A 94 -17.94 28.51 26.67
C ILE A 94 -19.25 28.97 27.29
N PRO A 95 -20.40 28.37 26.96
CA PRO A 95 -21.66 28.74 27.53
C PRO A 95 -21.65 28.60 29.05
N GLU A 96 -22.27 29.57 29.77
CA GLU A 96 -22.39 29.50 31.23
C GLU A 96 -23.25 28.30 31.68
N ALA A 97 -24.31 28.01 30.95
CA ALA A 97 -25.17 26.84 31.15
C ALA A 97 -25.00 25.85 30.00
N ILE A 98 -24.61 24.62 30.31
CA ILE A 98 -24.51 23.51 29.37
C ILE A 98 -25.60 22.52 29.73
N ASN A 99 -26.64 22.47 28.90
CA ASN A 99 -27.78 21.58 29.09
C ASN A 99 -27.69 20.34 28.17
N SER A 100 -26.91 20.43 27.10
CA SER A 100 -26.74 19.36 26.14
C SER A 100 -25.30 19.26 25.61
N VAL A 101 -24.93 18.12 24.98
CA VAL A 101 -23.63 17.94 24.32
C VAL A 101 -23.46 18.95 23.18
N ASN A 102 -24.55 19.41 22.57
CA ASN A 102 -24.50 20.35 21.45
C ASN A 102 -24.16 21.78 21.87
N ASP A 103 -24.27 22.10 23.15
CA ASP A 103 -23.92 23.42 23.68
C ASP A 103 -22.40 23.62 23.80
N TRP A 104 -21.64 22.51 23.77
CA TRP A 104 -20.18 22.57 23.74
C TRP A 104 -19.65 23.03 22.38
N PRO A 105 -18.54 23.77 22.36
CA PRO A 105 -17.78 23.95 21.13
C PRO A 105 -17.50 22.60 20.46
N ILE A 106 -17.53 22.55 19.13
CA ILE A 106 -17.42 21.31 18.36
C ILE A 106 -16.14 20.53 18.69
N GLU A 107 -15.07 21.24 19.01
CA GLU A 107 -13.76 20.70 19.35
C GLU A 107 -13.72 19.96 20.69
N MET A 108 -14.71 20.23 21.55
CA MET A 108 -14.80 19.66 22.92
C MET A 108 -15.90 18.60 23.05
N ARG A 109 -16.68 18.32 22.02
CA ARG A 109 -17.77 17.35 22.06
C ARG A 109 -17.21 15.93 22.07
N GLU A 110 -17.66 15.08 22.95
CA GLU A 110 -17.29 13.66 22.99
C GLU A 110 -17.67 12.90 21.71
N THR A 111 -18.65 13.39 20.97
CA THR A 111 -19.07 12.88 19.67
C THR A 111 -18.14 13.29 18.52
N SER A 112 -17.28 14.30 18.71
CA SER A 112 -16.41 14.86 17.68
C SER A 112 -14.96 14.42 17.86
N LEU A 113 -14.74 13.09 17.85
CA LEU A 113 -13.37 12.54 17.90
C LEU A 113 -12.56 12.89 16.64
N THR A 114 -13.24 13.09 15.52
CA THR A 114 -12.67 13.55 14.25
C THR A 114 -13.34 14.87 13.85
N ILE A 115 -12.53 15.87 13.48
CA ILE A 115 -12.99 17.19 13.05
C ILE A 115 -12.19 17.64 11.85
N ASP A 116 -12.87 18.25 10.87
CA ASP A 116 -12.27 18.90 9.72
C ASP A 116 -12.25 20.42 9.91
N TYR A 117 -11.05 21.01 9.85
CA TYR A 117 -10.87 22.47 9.83
C TYR A 117 -10.67 22.90 8.39
N HIS A 118 -11.57 23.71 7.86
CA HIS A 118 -11.41 24.38 6.58
C HIS A 118 -10.48 25.57 6.79
N LEU A 119 -9.24 25.44 6.36
CA LEU A 119 -8.22 26.45 6.59
C LEU A 119 -8.48 27.66 5.69
N PRO A 120 -8.46 28.91 6.23
CA PRO A 120 -8.59 30.10 5.43
C PRO A 120 -7.41 30.27 4.48
N GLU A 121 -7.67 30.88 3.36
CA GLU A 121 -6.72 31.07 2.26
C GLU A 121 -5.45 31.80 2.69
N ASP A 122 -5.54 32.77 3.57
CA ASP A 122 -4.42 33.61 4.03
C ASP A 122 -3.36 32.87 4.86
N ILE A 123 -3.70 31.69 5.45
CA ILE A 123 -2.80 30.94 6.33
C ILE A 123 -2.00 29.91 5.56
N THR A 124 -2.44 29.52 4.37
CA THR A 124 -1.91 28.32 3.69
C THR A 124 -0.78 28.62 2.74
N THR A 125 -0.78 29.71 2.06
CA THR A 125 0.31 30.23 1.19
C THR A 125 -0.05 31.61 0.62
N PRO A 126 0.94 32.49 0.29
CA PRO A 126 0.67 33.80 -0.26
C PRO A 126 0.09 33.82 -1.69
N THR A 127 -0.24 32.68 -2.27
CA THR A 127 -0.77 32.59 -3.63
C THR A 127 -1.96 31.66 -3.64
N ASN A 128 -3.13 32.25 -3.62
CA ASN A 128 -4.44 31.60 -3.63
C ASN A 128 -4.89 31.04 -4.97
N ASP A 129 -3.98 30.88 -5.87
CA ASP A 129 -4.37 30.45 -7.20
C ASP A 129 -4.71 28.96 -7.22
N ASN A 130 -5.80 28.65 -7.89
CA ASN A 130 -6.25 27.30 -8.21
C ASN A 130 -5.04 26.41 -8.53
N ILE A 131 -4.74 25.46 -7.66
CA ILE A 131 -3.68 24.51 -7.94
C ILE A 131 -4.13 23.64 -9.13
N PRO A 132 -3.50 23.80 -10.30
CA PRO A 132 -3.97 23.10 -11.48
C PRO A 132 -3.72 21.61 -11.35
N LEU A 133 -4.70 20.80 -11.72
CA LEU A 133 -4.57 19.36 -11.85
C LEU A 133 -3.91 19.05 -13.18
N VAL A 134 -2.74 18.44 -13.16
CA VAL A 134 -2.04 18.07 -14.39
C VAL A 134 -2.08 16.55 -14.58
N TYR A 135 -2.57 16.14 -15.75
CA TYR A 135 -2.50 14.76 -16.21
C TYR A 135 -1.49 14.67 -17.34
N TYR A 136 -0.41 13.94 -17.12
CA TYR A 136 0.66 13.82 -18.10
C TYR A 136 0.69 12.39 -18.63
N ILE A 137 0.37 12.26 -19.93
CA ILE A 137 0.22 10.97 -20.60
C ILE A 137 1.55 10.65 -21.28
N VAL A 138 2.15 9.50 -20.93
CA VAL A 138 3.43 9.04 -21.50
C VAL A 138 3.21 7.68 -22.14
N ILE A 139 3.43 7.57 -23.46
CA ILE A 139 3.08 6.39 -24.24
C ILE A 139 4.32 5.80 -24.91
N ASP A 140 4.57 4.53 -24.66
CA ASP A 140 5.50 3.71 -25.44
C ASP A 140 4.91 3.44 -26.82
N THR A 141 5.59 3.84 -27.84
CA THR A 141 5.13 3.65 -29.23
C THR A 141 5.52 2.29 -29.80
N TYR A 142 6.46 1.55 -29.18
CA TYR A 142 6.75 0.19 -29.59
C TYR A 142 5.66 -0.78 -29.13
N GLN A 143 5.18 -1.59 -30.05
CA GLN A 143 4.17 -2.61 -29.80
C GLN A 143 4.66 -3.97 -30.30
N GLN A 144 4.48 -5.01 -29.47
CA GLN A 144 4.86 -6.39 -29.83
C GLN A 144 3.84 -7.08 -30.72
N PHE A 145 2.57 -6.66 -30.63
CA PHE A 145 1.47 -7.22 -31.38
C PHE A 145 0.89 -6.16 -32.30
N ALA A 146 0.30 -6.60 -33.40
CA ALA A 146 -0.23 -5.75 -34.45
C ALA A 146 -1.05 -4.56 -33.94
N ASP A 147 -1.31 -3.60 -34.81
CA ASP A 147 -2.04 -2.33 -34.62
C ASP A 147 -3.20 -2.31 -33.60
N LEU A 148 -3.83 -3.47 -33.33
CA LEU A 148 -5.00 -3.56 -32.47
C LEU A 148 -4.69 -3.13 -31.02
N SER A 149 -3.57 -3.57 -30.45
CA SER A 149 -3.18 -3.23 -29.08
C SER A 149 -2.97 -1.72 -28.90
N PHE A 150 -2.30 -1.08 -29.86
CA PHE A 150 -2.08 0.37 -29.80
C PHE A 150 -3.38 1.16 -30.02
N LYS A 151 -4.22 0.73 -30.96
CA LYS A 151 -5.53 1.35 -31.21
C LYS A 151 -6.44 1.24 -29.99
N SER A 152 -6.44 0.09 -29.30
CA SER A 152 -7.20 -0.10 -28.05
C SER A 152 -6.69 0.79 -26.92
N LEU A 153 -5.36 0.98 -26.82
CA LEU A 153 -4.76 1.93 -25.89
C LEU A 153 -5.23 3.35 -26.16
N ILE A 154 -5.10 3.83 -27.41
CA ILE A 154 -5.53 5.16 -27.81
C ILE A 154 -7.02 5.38 -27.56
N LYS A 155 -7.87 4.40 -27.92
CA LYS A 155 -9.32 4.45 -27.65
C LYS A 155 -9.60 4.59 -26.15
N SER A 156 -8.91 3.81 -25.32
CA SER A 156 -9.08 3.86 -23.85
C SER A 156 -8.63 5.19 -23.27
N ILE A 157 -7.51 5.76 -23.74
CA ILE A 157 -7.05 7.09 -23.32
C ILE A 157 -8.09 8.16 -23.70
N ILE A 158 -8.61 8.13 -24.91
CA ILE A 158 -9.65 9.08 -25.36
C ILE A 158 -10.90 8.98 -24.50
N GLN A 159 -11.37 7.77 -24.18
CA GLN A 159 -12.54 7.58 -23.30
C GLN A 159 -12.32 8.22 -21.92
N ILE A 160 -11.10 8.19 -21.41
CA ILE A 160 -10.77 8.75 -20.12
C ILE A 160 -10.66 10.27 -20.14
N LEU A 161 -10.20 10.89 -21.24
CA LEU A 161 -10.16 12.35 -21.36
C LEU A 161 -11.52 13.00 -21.08
N HIS A 162 -12.60 12.35 -21.51
CA HIS A 162 -13.97 12.83 -21.27
C HIS A 162 -14.44 12.70 -19.81
N LYS A 163 -13.71 11.97 -18.96
CA LYS A 163 -14.00 11.82 -17.52
C LYS A 163 -13.17 12.74 -16.64
N LEU A 164 -12.13 13.37 -17.18
CA LEU A 164 -11.27 14.27 -16.42
C LEU A 164 -12.02 15.56 -16.06
N PRO A 165 -11.73 16.14 -14.88
CA PRO A 165 -12.32 17.42 -14.47
C PRO A 165 -11.99 18.54 -15.46
N SER A 166 -12.97 19.36 -15.79
CA SER A 166 -12.77 20.57 -16.60
C SER A 166 -11.81 21.53 -15.88
N GLY A 167 -10.95 22.19 -16.63
CA GLY A 167 -9.87 23.03 -16.11
C GLY A 167 -8.59 22.26 -15.73
N SER A 168 -8.57 20.93 -15.93
CA SER A 168 -7.34 20.14 -15.81
C SER A 168 -6.38 20.46 -16.94
N LEU A 169 -5.08 20.37 -16.68
CA LEU A 169 -4.04 20.51 -17.70
C LEU A 169 -3.62 19.14 -18.22
N ILE A 170 -3.54 19.00 -19.53
CA ILE A 170 -3.14 17.77 -20.22
C ILE A 170 -1.80 17.99 -20.92
N GLY A 171 -0.86 17.07 -20.69
CA GLY A 171 0.41 16.99 -21.43
C GLY A 171 0.58 15.62 -22.05
N LEU A 172 1.35 15.55 -23.13
CA LEU A 172 1.59 14.33 -23.90
C LEU A 172 3.08 14.16 -24.21
N MET A 173 3.56 12.96 -23.99
CA MET A 173 4.88 12.51 -24.36
C MET A 173 4.78 11.11 -24.97
N THR A 174 5.51 10.84 -26.03
CA THR A 174 5.70 9.49 -26.53
C THR A 174 7.18 9.12 -26.45
N PHE A 175 7.49 7.84 -26.44
CA PHE A 175 8.87 7.38 -26.43
C PHE A 175 9.03 6.02 -27.13
N ASN A 176 10.24 5.82 -27.62
CA ASN A 176 10.75 4.57 -28.18
C ASN A 176 12.26 4.47 -27.91
N LYS A 177 13.11 4.60 -28.93
CA LYS A 177 14.58 4.80 -28.78
C LYS A 177 14.95 6.21 -28.35
N SER A 178 14.04 7.16 -28.52
CA SER A 178 14.15 8.57 -28.14
C SER A 178 12.83 9.02 -27.48
N VAL A 179 12.82 10.20 -26.91
CA VAL A 179 11.65 10.79 -26.25
C VAL A 179 11.11 11.90 -27.13
N GLN A 180 9.81 11.83 -27.43
CA GLN A 180 9.09 12.85 -28.20
C GLN A 180 8.16 13.62 -27.27
N ILE A 181 8.39 14.92 -27.14
CA ILE A 181 7.55 15.81 -26.33
C ILE A 181 6.65 16.57 -27.29
N HIS A 182 5.35 16.46 -27.09
CA HIS A 182 4.35 17.03 -27.97
C HIS A 182 3.95 18.43 -27.54
N ASN A 183 4.16 19.38 -28.44
CA ASN A 183 3.54 20.70 -28.36
C ASN A 183 2.23 20.65 -29.15
N MET A 184 1.16 20.28 -28.46
CA MET A 184 -0.13 20.10 -29.10
C MET A 184 -0.68 21.40 -29.68
N VAL A 185 -0.41 22.55 -29.05
CA VAL A 185 -0.89 23.86 -29.53
C VAL A 185 -0.34 24.21 -30.88
N LYS A 186 0.97 23.98 -31.09
CA LYS A 186 1.64 24.27 -32.35
C LYS A 186 1.61 23.12 -33.36
N ASN A 187 1.07 21.96 -32.95
CA ASN A 187 1.15 20.72 -33.69
C ASN A 187 2.61 20.34 -34.06
N GLU A 188 3.53 20.52 -33.12
CA GLU A 188 4.95 20.25 -33.24
C GLU A 188 5.37 19.15 -32.25
N MET A 189 6.40 18.41 -32.59
CA MET A 189 7.00 17.39 -31.76
C MET A 189 8.50 17.62 -31.66
N ILE A 190 9.03 17.66 -30.44
CA ILE A 190 10.47 17.75 -30.22
C ILE A 190 11.00 16.39 -29.83
N ASP A 191 11.91 15.89 -30.67
CA ASP A 191 12.58 14.62 -30.42
C ASP A 191 13.90 14.84 -29.67
N VAL A 192 14.09 14.10 -28.58
CA VAL A 192 15.27 14.19 -27.71
C VAL A 192 15.81 12.79 -27.44
N SER A 193 17.07 12.59 -27.80
CA SER A 193 17.82 11.38 -27.43
C SER A 193 18.79 11.64 -26.29
N ILE A 194 19.20 10.59 -25.59
CA ILE A 194 20.20 10.74 -24.51
C ILE A 194 21.53 11.29 -25.04
N GLY A 195 21.91 10.92 -26.30
CA GLY A 195 23.12 11.39 -26.96
C GLY A 195 23.15 12.88 -27.24
N ASP A 196 21.97 13.53 -27.32
CA ASP A 196 21.86 14.99 -27.53
C ASP A 196 22.28 15.80 -26.29
N ILE A 197 22.19 15.20 -25.10
CA ILE A 197 22.42 15.91 -23.85
C ILE A 197 23.61 15.36 -23.02
N LEU A 198 24.02 14.11 -23.31
CA LEU A 198 25.07 13.45 -22.54
C LEU A 198 25.90 12.51 -23.43
N THR A 199 27.22 12.65 -23.39
CA THR A 199 28.18 11.84 -24.19
C THR A 199 28.64 10.58 -23.45
N SER A 200 28.32 10.42 -22.17
CA SER A 200 28.78 9.30 -21.32
C SER A 200 27.63 8.69 -20.50
N THR A 201 27.66 7.37 -20.30
CA THR A 201 26.65 6.63 -19.48
C THR A 201 26.91 6.81 -17.98
N SER A 202 26.74 8.04 -17.46
CA SER A 202 26.96 8.35 -16.06
C SER A 202 25.71 8.93 -15.41
N TYR A 203 25.16 8.23 -14.42
CA TYR A 203 24.01 8.71 -13.65
C TYR A 203 24.29 10.03 -12.92
N THR A 204 25.52 10.23 -12.42
CA THR A 204 25.87 11.47 -11.72
C THR A 204 25.95 12.66 -12.65
N LYS A 205 26.46 12.49 -13.87
CA LYS A 205 26.51 13.55 -14.87
C LYS A 205 25.13 13.92 -15.41
N LEU A 206 24.22 12.94 -15.50
CA LEU A 206 22.86 13.16 -15.97
C LEU A 206 22.13 14.25 -15.16
N PHE A 207 22.38 14.32 -13.85
CA PHE A 207 21.75 15.30 -12.94
C PHE A 207 22.60 16.54 -12.66
N GLN A 208 23.67 16.78 -13.42
CA GLN A 208 24.44 18.02 -13.35
C GLN A 208 23.70 19.16 -14.06
N GLU A 209 23.90 20.36 -13.58
CA GLU A 209 23.27 21.59 -14.09
C GLU A 209 23.50 21.80 -15.59
N GLU A 210 24.68 21.45 -16.08
CA GLU A 210 25.05 21.56 -17.50
C GLU A 210 24.17 20.66 -18.37
N THR A 211 23.94 19.39 -17.97
CA THR A 211 23.11 18.44 -18.70
C THR A 211 21.64 18.86 -18.65
N ILE A 212 21.17 19.30 -17.48
CA ILE A 212 19.80 19.82 -17.31
C ILE A 212 19.58 21.05 -18.20
N THR A 213 20.52 21.98 -18.20
CA THR A 213 20.47 23.21 -19.05
C THR A 213 20.49 22.85 -20.53
N CYS A 214 21.25 21.85 -20.93
CA CYS A 214 21.26 21.34 -22.31
C CYS A 214 19.87 20.78 -22.72
N LEU A 215 19.24 19.97 -21.87
CA LEU A 215 17.89 19.47 -22.09
C LEU A 215 16.88 20.62 -22.20
N LEU A 216 16.87 21.55 -21.25
CA LEU A 216 15.93 22.68 -21.24
C LEU A 216 16.13 23.59 -22.46
N ARG A 217 17.37 23.79 -22.92
CA ARG A 217 17.66 24.52 -24.17
C ARG A 217 17.08 23.83 -25.37
N LYS A 218 17.22 22.50 -25.47
CA LYS A 218 16.65 21.72 -26.58
C LYS A 218 15.14 21.79 -26.62
N LEU A 219 14.52 21.88 -25.42
CA LEU A 219 13.07 22.03 -25.28
C LEU A 219 12.57 23.48 -25.43
N ASN A 220 13.43 24.43 -25.70
CA ASN A 220 13.12 25.88 -25.74
C ASN A 220 12.52 26.40 -24.42
N LEU A 221 12.93 25.82 -23.30
CA LEU A 221 12.40 26.10 -21.95
C LEU A 221 13.40 26.83 -21.05
N LEU A 222 14.47 27.39 -21.58
CA LEU A 222 15.42 28.21 -20.80
C LEU A 222 14.73 29.42 -20.21
N PRO A 223 15.01 29.76 -18.94
CA PRO A 223 14.44 30.92 -18.30
C PRO A 223 14.87 32.20 -19.02
N ARG A 224 13.95 32.85 -19.69
CA ARG A 224 14.04 34.27 -19.98
C ARG A 224 13.72 34.96 -18.68
N VAL A 225 14.65 35.68 -18.07
CA VAL A 225 14.54 36.50 -16.86
C VAL A 225 13.40 36.13 -15.89
N MET A 226 13.71 35.90 -14.64
CA MET A 226 12.78 35.40 -13.62
C MET A 226 11.58 36.31 -13.39
N ASP A 227 10.49 36.12 -14.14
CA ASP A 227 9.16 36.53 -13.71
C ASP A 227 8.49 35.35 -13.01
N SER A 228 8.24 35.52 -11.73
CA SER A 228 7.99 34.43 -10.77
C SER A 228 6.61 33.81 -10.82
N ASN A 229 5.71 34.20 -11.74
CA ASN A 229 4.31 33.81 -11.74
C ASN A 229 3.83 33.12 -13.04
N GLU A 230 4.67 32.92 -14.02
CA GLU A 230 4.25 32.38 -15.32
C GLU A 230 4.39 30.87 -15.37
N ASN A 231 3.35 30.22 -15.91
CA ASN A 231 3.29 28.80 -16.19
C ASN A 231 4.03 28.48 -17.50
N LYS A 232 5.35 28.33 -17.44
CA LYS A 232 6.20 28.14 -18.62
C LYS A 232 5.83 26.94 -19.48
N LEU A 233 5.28 25.87 -18.91
CA LEU A 233 4.85 24.69 -19.68
C LEU A 233 3.56 24.94 -20.44
N LEU A 234 2.64 25.69 -19.87
CA LEU A 234 1.41 26.11 -20.53
C LEU A 234 1.72 27.11 -21.63
N ASP A 235 2.52 28.14 -21.32
CA ASP A 235 2.91 29.18 -22.28
C ASP A 235 3.73 28.62 -23.45
N ALA A 236 4.54 27.61 -23.19
CA ALA A 236 5.28 26.88 -24.23
C ALA A 236 4.41 25.95 -25.07
N GLY A 237 3.16 25.66 -24.65
CA GLY A 237 2.23 24.77 -25.35
C GLY A 237 2.43 23.28 -25.08
N TYR A 238 3.21 22.90 -24.04
CA TYR A 238 3.38 21.51 -23.64
C TYR A 238 2.27 21.00 -22.71
N LEU A 239 1.49 21.92 -22.17
CA LEU A 239 0.26 21.63 -21.45
C LEU A 239 -0.88 22.39 -22.12
N ILE A 240 -2.05 21.77 -22.16
CA ILE A 240 -3.28 22.38 -22.67
C ILE A 240 -4.36 22.26 -21.60
N GLU A 241 -5.11 23.31 -21.38
CA GLU A 241 -6.26 23.25 -20.48
C GLU A 241 -7.41 22.46 -21.11
N LEU A 242 -7.95 21.51 -20.36
CA LEU A 242 -9.10 20.72 -20.78
C LEU A 242 -10.39 21.49 -20.56
N ASN A 243 -11.01 21.87 -21.66
CA ASN A 243 -12.29 22.55 -21.68
C ASN A 243 -13.14 22.05 -22.89
N PRO A 244 -14.43 22.38 -22.96
CA PRO A 244 -15.28 21.91 -24.05
C PRO A 244 -14.81 22.27 -25.47
N SER A 245 -14.00 23.31 -25.63
CA SER A 245 -13.44 23.70 -26.91
C SER A 245 -12.14 22.97 -27.27
N SER A 246 -11.30 22.63 -26.26
CA SER A 246 -10.02 21.97 -26.49
C SER A 246 -10.09 20.44 -26.56
N ILE A 247 -11.10 19.82 -25.94
CA ILE A 247 -11.21 18.35 -25.84
C ILE A 247 -11.28 17.68 -27.22
N GLY A 248 -12.00 18.25 -28.16
CA GLY A 248 -12.08 17.74 -29.54
C GLY A 248 -10.72 17.72 -30.22
N PHE A 249 -10.00 18.82 -30.11
CA PHE A 249 -8.66 18.98 -30.67
C PHE A 249 -7.66 18.00 -30.04
N ILE A 250 -7.64 17.87 -28.70
CA ILE A 250 -6.77 16.94 -27.97
C ILE A 250 -7.08 15.49 -28.39
N THR A 251 -8.39 15.16 -28.51
CA THR A 251 -8.83 13.84 -28.93
C THR A 251 -8.35 13.50 -30.33
N ASP A 252 -8.50 14.43 -31.27
CA ASP A 252 -8.06 14.20 -32.66
C ASP A 252 -6.53 14.12 -32.77
N TYR A 253 -5.81 14.93 -31.98
CA TYR A 253 -4.35 14.84 -31.91
C TYR A 253 -3.89 13.46 -31.41
N ILE A 254 -4.46 12.95 -30.33
CA ILE A 254 -4.11 11.64 -29.76
C ILE A 254 -4.53 10.51 -30.70
N ARG A 255 -5.67 10.62 -31.41
CA ARG A 255 -6.15 9.63 -32.38
C ARG A 255 -5.17 9.45 -33.55
N ASN A 256 -4.46 10.51 -33.93
CA ASN A 256 -3.49 10.49 -35.04
C ASN A 256 -2.11 9.96 -34.65
N LEU A 257 -1.90 9.56 -33.36
CA LEU A 257 -0.66 8.91 -32.96
C LEU A 257 -0.55 7.53 -33.61
N ASN A 258 0.66 7.18 -34.01
CA ASN A 258 0.97 5.89 -34.62
C ASN A 258 1.89 5.06 -33.72
N GLY A 259 1.53 3.80 -33.55
CA GLY A 259 2.41 2.80 -32.95
C GLY A 259 3.48 2.31 -33.92
N LEU A 260 4.61 1.91 -33.38
CA LEU A 260 5.70 1.27 -34.13
C LEU A 260 5.68 -0.22 -33.88
N TYR A 261 5.42 -1.00 -34.92
CA TYR A 261 5.52 -2.44 -34.81
C TYR A 261 6.98 -2.89 -34.82
N THR A 262 7.29 -3.88 -33.98
CA THR A 262 8.61 -4.49 -33.91
C THR A 262 8.51 -5.99 -33.73
N GLU A 263 9.32 -6.73 -34.46
CA GLU A 263 9.49 -8.18 -34.30
C GLU A 263 10.38 -8.52 -33.09
N SER A 264 11.19 -7.57 -32.65
CA SER A 264 12.05 -7.75 -31.48
C SER A 264 11.24 -7.62 -30.20
N PHE A 265 11.37 -8.57 -29.29
CA PHE A 265 10.79 -8.48 -27.94
C PHE A 265 11.45 -7.39 -27.07
N LYS A 266 12.68 -6.99 -27.41
CA LYS A 266 13.48 -6.01 -26.68
C LYS A 266 14.08 -4.97 -27.61
N PRO A 267 13.26 -4.16 -28.31
CA PRO A 267 13.78 -3.08 -29.14
C PRO A 267 14.49 -2.03 -28.28
N PRO A 268 15.35 -1.19 -28.85
CA PRO A 268 15.97 -0.07 -28.16
C PRO A 268 14.91 0.84 -27.54
N ARG A 269 14.70 0.75 -26.22
CA ARG A 269 13.65 1.45 -25.49
C ARG A 269 14.23 2.26 -24.36
N CYS A 270 13.93 3.56 -24.33
CA CYS A 270 14.49 4.53 -23.39
C CYS A 270 13.51 4.93 -22.26
N THR A 271 12.79 3.95 -21.69
CA THR A 271 11.82 4.16 -20.60
C THR A 271 12.35 5.03 -19.47
N GLY A 272 13.55 4.73 -18.98
CA GLY A 272 14.17 5.50 -17.92
C GLY A 272 14.48 6.95 -18.32
N PHE A 273 14.85 7.18 -19.56
CA PHE A 273 15.07 8.52 -20.07
C PHE A 273 13.76 9.32 -20.17
N ALA A 274 12.65 8.68 -20.57
CA ALA A 274 11.34 9.32 -20.53
C ALA A 274 10.98 9.77 -19.10
N HIS A 275 11.22 8.93 -18.11
CA HIS A 275 11.05 9.31 -16.69
C HIS A 275 11.93 10.49 -16.27
N TYR A 276 13.16 10.56 -16.75
CA TYR A 276 14.06 11.69 -16.51
C TYR A 276 13.53 12.99 -17.11
N VAL A 277 13.16 12.97 -18.40
CA VAL A 277 12.78 14.18 -19.13
C VAL A 277 11.61 14.89 -18.48
N TYR A 278 10.49 14.22 -18.24
CA TYR A 278 9.35 14.89 -17.59
C TYR A 278 9.65 15.27 -16.14
N SER A 279 10.48 14.49 -15.41
CA SER A 279 10.84 14.83 -14.03
C SER A 279 11.66 16.12 -13.97
N ILE A 280 12.59 16.32 -14.89
CA ILE A 280 13.32 17.57 -14.98
C ILE A 280 12.41 18.72 -15.41
N MET A 281 11.55 18.51 -16.40
CA MET A 281 10.57 19.52 -16.84
C MET A 281 9.73 20.01 -15.65
N PHE A 282 9.19 19.10 -14.85
CA PHE A 282 8.32 19.46 -13.72
C PHE A 282 9.08 20.11 -12.56
N SER A 283 10.29 19.61 -12.26
CA SER A 283 11.09 20.13 -11.14
C SER A 283 11.73 21.49 -11.40
N GLN A 284 12.04 21.84 -12.67
CA GLN A 284 12.78 23.05 -13.02
C GLN A 284 11.89 24.21 -13.49
N LEU A 285 10.66 23.94 -13.93
CA LEU A 285 9.84 24.94 -14.61
C LEU A 285 8.88 25.72 -13.72
N GLY A 286 9.15 25.72 -12.42
CA GLY A 286 8.65 26.77 -11.54
C GLY A 286 7.15 26.81 -11.25
N PHE A 287 6.42 25.73 -11.49
CA PHE A 287 5.08 25.61 -10.96
C PHE A 287 5.12 25.51 -9.45
N ARG A 288 5.00 26.62 -8.79
CA ARG A 288 4.69 26.60 -7.37
C ARG A 288 3.32 25.92 -7.20
N ASN A 289 3.24 24.92 -6.31
CA ASN A 289 2.04 24.14 -6.05
C ASN A 289 1.58 23.18 -7.17
N PHE A 290 2.42 22.83 -8.14
CA PHE A 290 2.12 21.81 -9.13
C PHE A 290 1.76 20.47 -8.49
N MET A 291 0.67 19.85 -8.95
CA MET A 291 0.28 18.49 -8.60
C MET A 291 -0.03 17.71 -9.88
N GLY A 292 0.83 16.75 -10.20
CA GLY A 292 0.72 15.97 -11.42
C GLY A 292 0.31 14.53 -11.15
N LYS A 293 -0.43 13.95 -12.11
CA LYS A 293 -0.59 12.50 -12.29
C LYS A 293 0.03 12.10 -13.61
N VAL A 294 1.09 11.29 -13.56
CA VAL A 294 1.70 10.71 -14.75
C VAL A 294 1.03 9.37 -15.00
N LEU A 295 0.46 9.20 -16.20
CA LEU A 295 -0.07 7.95 -16.72
C LEU A 295 0.97 7.40 -17.69
N PHE A 296 1.74 6.41 -17.26
CA PHE A 296 2.87 5.86 -17.98
C PHE A 296 2.51 4.49 -18.57
N PHE A 297 2.47 4.39 -19.88
CA PHE A 297 2.15 3.16 -20.62
C PHE A 297 3.42 2.59 -21.26
N THR A 298 3.71 1.32 -21.00
CA THR A 298 4.87 0.64 -21.59
C THR A 298 4.52 -0.79 -22.00
N SER A 299 5.12 -1.26 -23.09
CA SER A 299 4.91 -2.59 -23.65
C SER A 299 6.16 -3.50 -23.58
N GLY A 300 7.20 -3.10 -22.86
CA GLY A 300 8.39 -3.90 -22.70
C GLY A 300 9.47 -3.24 -21.84
N PRO A 301 10.60 -3.95 -21.61
CA PRO A 301 11.66 -3.50 -20.72
C PRO A 301 12.44 -2.31 -21.29
N CYS A 302 13.02 -1.52 -20.38
CA CYS A 302 14.01 -0.51 -20.70
C CYS A 302 15.33 -1.21 -21.11
N THR A 303 15.77 -0.99 -22.34
CA THR A 303 17.01 -1.58 -22.86
C THR A 303 18.15 -0.55 -22.96
N GLU A 304 17.82 0.74 -22.87
CA GLU A 304 18.77 1.84 -23.01
C GLU A 304 19.02 2.55 -21.66
N PHE A 305 20.20 3.18 -21.54
CA PHE A 305 20.53 4.07 -20.42
C PHE A 305 19.72 5.39 -20.54
N PRO A 306 19.28 5.98 -19.41
CA PRO A 306 19.34 5.52 -18.03
C PRO A 306 18.22 4.55 -17.66
N GLY A 307 18.38 3.84 -16.54
CA GLY A 307 17.34 2.93 -16.03
C GLY A 307 17.25 1.61 -16.80
N LYS A 308 18.33 1.22 -17.47
CA LYS A 308 18.43 -0.03 -18.22
C LYS A 308 18.13 -1.23 -17.33
N ILE A 309 17.21 -2.10 -17.77
CA ILE A 309 16.83 -3.33 -17.08
C ILE A 309 17.59 -4.52 -17.66
N VAL A 310 17.61 -4.63 -18.98
CA VAL A 310 18.12 -5.78 -19.71
C VAL A 310 18.70 -5.33 -21.05
N GLY A 311 19.73 -6.00 -21.54
CA GLY A 311 20.21 -5.79 -22.90
C GLY A 311 19.32 -6.52 -23.91
N GLU A 312 19.47 -6.16 -25.18
CA GLU A 312 18.68 -6.73 -26.28
C GLU A 312 18.78 -8.27 -26.35
N LYS A 313 19.96 -8.79 -26.10
CA LYS A 313 20.28 -10.24 -26.18
C LYS A 313 20.24 -10.96 -24.83
N ASP A 314 20.12 -10.22 -23.74
CA ASP A 314 20.19 -10.79 -22.39
C ASP A 314 18.86 -11.45 -22.01
N GLN A 315 18.92 -12.46 -21.13
CA GLN A 315 17.73 -13.05 -20.56
C GLN A 315 17.13 -12.12 -19.50
N MET A 316 15.80 -12.21 -19.29
CA MET A 316 15.16 -11.49 -18.20
C MET A 316 15.59 -12.10 -16.85
N ARG A 317 15.87 -11.20 -15.90
CA ARG A 317 16.27 -11.58 -14.55
C ARG A 317 15.12 -12.21 -13.76
N THR A 318 15.47 -13.11 -12.87
CA THR A 318 14.56 -13.71 -11.89
C THR A 318 14.82 -13.13 -10.50
N HIS A 319 13.96 -13.43 -9.53
CA HIS A 319 14.24 -13.10 -8.13
C HIS A 319 15.56 -13.71 -7.63
N LYS A 320 15.91 -14.92 -8.08
CA LYS A 320 17.18 -15.56 -7.68
C LYS A 320 18.36 -14.74 -8.15
N ASP A 321 18.36 -14.28 -9.39
CA ASP A 321 19.43 -13.48 -9.96
C ASP A 321 19.58 -12.14 -9.23
N ILE A 322 18.44 -11.48 -8.86
CA ILE A 322 18.44 -10.26 -8.10
C ILE A 322 19.03 -10.46 -6.69
N TYR A 323 18.61 -11.50 -5.99
CA TYR A 323 19.09 -11.79 -4.63
C TYR A 323 20.51 -12.35 -4.59
N ALA A 324 20.95 -13.03 -5.64
CA ALA A 324 22.33 -13.46 -5.83
C ALA A 324 23.27 -12.32 -6.26
N LEU A 325 22.73 -11.13 -6.57
CA LEU A 325 23.44 -9.98 -7.13
C LEU A 325 24.04 -10.30 -8.54
N GLU A 326 23.44 -11.22 -9.25
CA GLU A 326 23.82 -11.62 -10.61
C GLU A 326 23.09 -10.80 -11.68
N ALA A 327 22.09 -9.99 -11.29
CA ALA A 327 21.38 -9.07 -12.18
C ALA A 327 22.14 -7.75 -12.31
N ASP A 328 23.04 -7.64 -13.27
CA ASP A 328 24.02 -6.55 -13.44
C ASP A 328 23.42 -5.14 -13.36
N ASN A 329 22.26 -4.93 -13.98
CA ASN A 329 21.63 -3.61 -14.07
C ASN A 329 20.73 -3.27 -12.87
N PHE A 330 20.30 -4.26 -12.09
CA PHE A 330 19.26 -4.08 -11.08
C PHE A 330 19.58 -3.00 -10.04
N THR A 331 20.76 -3.09 -9.43
CA THR A 331 21.17 -2.14 -8.36
C THR A 331 21.29 -0.71 -8.87
N ALA A 332 21.86 -0.51 -10.07
CA ALA A 332 22.03 0.81 -10.66
C ALA A 332 20.68 1.42 -11.05
N SER A 333 19.80 0.64 -11.67
CA SER A 333 18.49 1.08 -12.12
C SER A 333 17.54 1.33 -10.95
N SER A 334 17.51 0.47 -9.93
CA SER A 334 16.72 0.69 -8.71
C SER A 334 17.15 1.96 -7.97
N LYS A 335 18.45 2.21 -7.83
CA LYS A 335 18.97 3.47 -7.25
C LYS A 335 18.59 4.68 -8.11
N TYR A 336 18.62 4.55 -9.41
CA TYR A 336 18.21 5.61 -10.33
C TYR A 336 16.73 5.97 -10.16
N TYR A 337 15.83 4.98 -10.15
CA TYR A 337 14.40 5.22 -9.93
C TYR A 337 14.11 5.72 -8.50
N THR A 338 14.92 5.32 -7.52
CA THR A 338 14.85 5.89 -6.16
C THR A 338 15.20 7.38 -6.17
N LEU A 339 16.23 7.81 -6.91
CA LEU A 339 16.59 9.23 -7.06
C LEU A 339 15.44 10.02 -7.69
N LEU A 340 14.85 9.51 -8.78
CA LEU A 340 13.68 10.14 -9.41
C LEU A 340 12.49 10.24 -8.45
N SER A 341 12.31 9.26 -7.55
CA SER A 341 11.24 9.30 -6.57
C SER A 341 11.37 10.48 -5.59
N TYR A 342 12.60 10.82 -5.19
CA TYR A 342 12.82 11.98 -4.33
C TYR A 342 12.45 13.28 -5.04
N ILE A 343 12.77 13.40 -6.32
CA ILE A 343 12.39 14.55 -7.15
C ILE A 343 10.87 14.62 -7.27
N ALA A 344 10.19 13.50 -7.54
CA ALA A 344 8.74 13.41 -7.64
C ALA A 344 8.01 13.79 -6.34
N CYS A 345 8.66 13.60 -5.18
CA CYS A 345 8.16 14.01 -3.86
C CYS A 345 8.52 15.46 -3.47
N GLY A 346 9.09 16.25 -4.40
CA GLY A 346 9.38 17.66 -4.20
C GLY A 346 10.77 17.98 -3.62
N GLN A 347 11.70 17.02 -3.66
CA GLN A 347 13.10 17.31 -3.37
C GLN A 347 13.78 17.99 -4.55
N SER A 348 14.69 18.93 -4.25
CA SER A 348 15.52 19.52 -5.31
C SER A 348 16.44 18.45 -5.94
N VAL A 349 16.70 18.59 -7.23
CA VAL A 349 17.60 17.70 -7.98
C VAL A 349 18.99 17.60 -7.32
N LYS A 350 19.54 18.73 -6.86
CA LYS A 350 20.82 18.79 -6.19
C LYS A 350 20.85 17.93 -4.90
N LYS A 351 19.87 18.08 -4.02
CA LYS A 351 19.75 17.26 -2.79
C LYS A 351 19.53 15.78 -3.10
N SER A 352 18.70 15.48 -4.09
CA SER A 352 18.48 14.10 -4.53
C SER A 352 19.76 13.44 -5.02
N LEU A 353 20.60 14.18 -5.75
CA LEU A 353 21.91 13.71 -6.20
C LEU A 353 22.91 13.52 -5.05
N GLU A 354 22.87 14.38 -4.03
CA GLU A 354 23.69 14.23 -2.82
C GLU A 354 23.33 12.95 -2.06
N ILE A 355 22.04 12.64 -1.94
CA ILE A 355 21.56 11.39 -1.33
C ILE A 355 22.01 10.18 -2.18
N TYR A 356 21.93 10.26 -3.50
CA TYR A 356 22.37 9.21 -4.41
C TYR A 356 23.88 8.90 -4.27
N LYS A 357 24.72 9.93 -4.07
CA LYS A 357 26.19 9.79 -3.91
C LYS A 357 26.59 9.28 -2.53
N SER A 358 25.80 9.58 -1.50
CA SER A 358 26.10 9.13 -0.14
C SER A 358 25.70 7.67 0.02
N SER A 359 26.68 6.78 0.14
CA SER A 359 26.45 5.37 0.49
C SER A 359 25.95 5.17 1.93
N SER A 360 25.95 6.24 2.74
CA SER A 360 25.36 6.28 4.07
C SER A 360 24.30 7.38 4.10
N LEU A 361 23.05 6.99 4.26
CA LEU A 361 21.93 7.87 4.61
C LEU A 361 22.16 8.51 5.99
N LYS A 362 23.21 9.32 6.10
CA LYS A 362 23.33 10.26 7.21
C LYS A 362 22.22 11.27 6.99
N THR A 363 21.35 11.36 7.98
CA THR A 363 20.27 12.31 8.13
C THR A 363 20.58 13.68 7.56
N THR A 364 20.37 13.84 6.27
CA THR A 364 20.24 15.16 5.70
C THR A 364 18.88 15.66 6.15
N LYS A 365 18.85 16.82 6.81
CA LYS A 365 17.60 17.53 7.10
C LYS A 365 16.85 17.66 5.79
N TYR A 366 15.75 16.93 5.68
CA TYR A 366 14.88 16.98 4.51
C TYR A 366 14.04 18.27 4.61
N ASP A 367 14.61 19.38 4.16
CA ASP A 367 13.84 20.60 3.94
C ASP A 367 13.12 20.45 2.60
N ILE A 368 11.95 19.89 2.62
CA ILE A 368 11.06 19.92 1.45
C ILE A 368 10.32 21.24 1.48
N ASP A 369 10.49 22.00 0.43
CA ASP A 369 9.69 23.19 0.20
C ASP A 369 8.21 22.75 0.11
N PRO A 370 7.32 23.22 0.97
CA PRO A 370 5.89 22.88 0.91
C PRO A 370 5.22 23.27 -0.41
N ILE A 371 5.81 24.21 -1.13
CA ILE A 371 5.32 24.71 -2.42
C ILE A 371 5.90 23.90 -3.60
N ALA A 372 6.90 23.05 -3.36
CA ALA A 372 7.54 22.29 -4.41
C ALA A 372 6.54 21.47 -5.24
N PRO A 373 6.78 21.33 -6.55
CA PRO A 373 5.96 20.48 -7.41
C PRO A 373 6.05 19.02 -6.95
N VAL A 374 4.94 18.33 -6.98
CA VAL A 374 4.85 16.89 -6.68
C VAL A 374 3.99 16.19 -7.73
N TRP A 375 4.28 14.92 -7.99
CA TRP A 375 3.48 14.12 -8.92
C TRP A 375 3.50 12.65 -8.54
N SER A 376 2.42 11.95 -8.86
CA SER A 376 2.33 10.49 -8.79
C SER A 376 2.68 9.88 -10.15
N VAL A 377 3.30 8.70 -10.13
CA VAL A 377 3.65 7.94 -11.33
C VAL A 377 2.85 6.64 -11.35
N ASN A 378 1.89 6.55 -12.25
CA ASN A 378 1.03 5.38 -12.42
C ASN A 378 1.52 4.60 -13.64
N LEU A 379 1.95 3.36 -13.42
CA LEU A 379 2.50 2.50 -14.46
C LEU A 379 1.44 1.49 -14.95
N ILE A 380 1.14 1.51 -16.22
CA ILE A 380 0.25 0.54 -16.87
C ILE A 380 1.03 -0.20 -17.93
N VAL A 381 1.17 -1.50 -17.74
CA VAL A 381 1.96 -2.39 -18.57
C VAL A 381 1.06 -3.19 -19.49
N GLY A 382 1.38 -3.23 -20.79
CA GLY A 382 0.76 -4.10 -21.78
C GLY A 382 1.82 -4.99 -22.43
N SER A 383 2.32 -6.00 -21.70
CA SER A 383 3.42 -6.85 -22.12
C SER A 383 3.27 -8.27 -21.58
N LEU A 384 3.60 -9.26 -22.40
CA LEU A 384 3.70 -10.67 -21.96
C LEU A 384 4.95 -10.92 -21.14
N ASP A 385 6.02 -10.14 -21.37
CA ASP A 385 7.27 -10.25 -20.63
C ASP A 385 7.40 -9.13 -19.60
N GLN A 386 8.35 -9.28 -18.70
CA GLN A 386 8.65 -8.29 -17.67
C GLN A 386 9.13 -6.97 -18.29
N VAL A 387 8.75 -5.86 -17.65
CA VAL A 387 9.13 -4.51 -18.09
C VAL A 387 10.11 -3.83 -17.15
N GLY A 388 10.34 -4.39 -15.95
CA GLY A 388 11.17 -3.80 -14.90
C GLY A 388 10.37 -3.01 -13.88
N ALA A 389 9.11 -3.37 -13.66
CA ALA A 389 8.30 -2.74 -12.63
C ALA A 389 8.91 -2.87 -11.22
N TYR A 390 9.70 -3.91 -10.99
CA TYR A 390 10.39 -4.11 -9.71
C TYR A 390 11.51 -3.09 -9.48
N GLU A 391 12.28 -2.74 -10.50
CA GLU A 391 13.28 -1.67 -10.46
C GLU A 391 12.61 -0.29 -10.35
N MET A 392 11.47 -0.09 -11.01
CA MET A 392 10.68 1.16 -10.95
C MET A 392 9.85 1.28 -9.67
N LYS A 393 9.72 0.22 -8.86
CA LYS A 393 8.93 0.18 -7.63
C LYS A 393 9.19 1.38 -6.69
N PRO A 394 10.44 1.82 -6.44
CA PRO A 394 10.68 3.00 -5.61
C PRO A 394 10.06 4.28 -6.18
N LEU A 395 10.11 4.48 -7.50
CA LEU A 395 9.52 5.65 -8.14
C LEU A 395 8.00 5.63 -8.01
N ILE A 396 7.37 4.51 -8.35
CA ILE A 396 5.92 4.34 -8.27
C ILE A 396 5.46 4.44 -6.81
N GLY A 397 6.09 3.65 -5.93
CA GLY A 397 5.70 3.54 -4.54
C GLY A 397 5.84 4.86 -3.77
N ASN A 398 7.01 5.49 -3.80
CA ASN A 398 7.25 6.72 -3.03
C ASN A 398 6.42 7.90 -3.55
N SER A 399 6.08 7.93 -4.84
CA SER A 399 5.24 8.98 -5.42
C SER A 399 3.73 8.76 -5.21
N SER A 400 3.31 7.76 -4.45
CA SER A 400 1.91 7.38 -4.22
C SER A 400 1.20 6.81 -5.45
N GLY A 401 1.94 6.42 -6.48
CA GLY A 401 1.39 5.84 -7.70
C GLY A 401 0.96 4.39 -7.54
N ILE A 402 0.39 3.85 -8.61
CA ILE A 402 -0.07 2.46 -8.71
C ILE A 402 0.51 1.79 -9.95
N VAL A 403 0.49 0.47 -9.96
CA VAL A 403 0.91 -0.33 -11.11
C VAL A 403 -0.17 -1.31 -11.50
N TYR A 404 -0.36 -1.48 -12.82
CA TYR A 404 -1.21 -2.51 -13.41
C TYR A 404 -0.43 -3.29 -14.46
N LEU A 405 -0.66 -4.60 -14.49
CA LEU A 405 -0.02 -5.52 -15.42
C LEU A 405 -1.08 -6.18 -16.29
N LEU A 406 -0.97 -5.99 -17.59
CA LEU A 406 -1.77 -6.63 -18.64
C LEU A 406 -0.84 -7.38 -19.60
N GLU A 407 -1.36 -8.42 -20.22
CA GLU A 407 -0.65 -9.14 -21.28
C GLU A 407 -0.53 -8.27 -22.55
N THR A 408 -1.57 -7.51 -22.86
CA THR A 408 -1.64 -6.55 -23.97
C THR A 408 -2.54 -5.40 -23.62
N PHE A 409 -2.44 -4.27 -24.32
CA PHE A 409 -3.40 -3.16 -24.15
C PHE A 409 -4.77 -3.43 -24.80
N ASP A 410 -4.92 -4.54 -25.52
CA ASP A 410 -6.22 -5.00 -26.00
C ASP A 410 -6.97 -5.78 -24.94
N SER A 411 -7.05 -5.24 -23.75
CA SER A 411 -7.77 -5.82 -22.61
C SER A 411 -8.99 -4.99 -22.26
N TYR A 412 -10.12 -5.64 -22.05
CA TYR A 412 -11.36 -4.98 -21.59
C TYR A 412 -11.24 -4.32 -20.21
N LEU A 413 -10.21 -4.68 -19.44
CA LEU A 413 -9.90 -4.10 -18.13
C LEU A 413 -9.15 -2.76 -18.23
N LEU A 414 -8.52 -2.46 -19.37
CA LEU A 414 -7.68 -1.27 -19.53
C LEU A 414 -8.41 0.05 -19.20
N PRO A 415 -9.64 0.31 -19.68
CA PRO A 415 -10.35 1.54 -19.35
C PRO A 415 -10.63 1.68 -17.84
N GLN A 416 -10.92 0.57 -17.16
CA GLN A 416 -11.15 0.56 -15.71
C GLN A 416 -9.85 0.84 -14.93
N MET A 417 -8.72 0.24 -15.37
CA MET A 417 -7.41 0.48 -14.77
C MET A 417 -6.96 1.93 -14.92
N ILE A 418 -7.15 2.53 -16.09
CA ILE A 418 -6.85 3.95 -16.30
C ILE A 418 -7.80 4.82 -15.42
N SER A 419 -9.09 4.47 -15.35
CA SER A 419 -10.05 5.18 -14.50
C SER A 419 -9.62 5.16 -13.03
N SER A 420 -9.20 4.01 -12.52
CA SER A 420 -8.67 3.88 -11.15
C SER A 420 -7.42 4.75 -10.91
N CYS A 421 -6.57 4.97 -11.93
CA CYS A 421 -5.43 5.88 -11.82
C CYS A 421 -5.82 7.36 -11.72
N ILE A 422 -6.96 7.75 -12.28
CA ILE A 422 -7.41 9.15 -12.29
C ILE A 422 -8.43 9.49 -11.22
N ASP A 423 -8.93 8.50 -10.49
CA ASP A 423 -9.91 8.70 -9.43
C ASP A 423 -9.53 9.83 -8.48
N SER A 424 -10.54 10.46 -7.90
CA SER A 424 -10.36 11.56 -6.95
C SER A 424 -9.49 11.12 -5.77
N THR A 425 -8.43 11.87 -5.53
CA THR A 425 -7.50 11.63 -4.43
C THR A 425 -7.25 12.93 -3.68
N LYS A 426 -7.07 12.82 -2.36
CA LYS A 426 -6.62 13.95 -1.55
C LYS A 426 -5.11 14.16 -1.79
N ARG A 427 -4.67 15.40 -1.98
CA ARG A 427 -3.35 15.72 -2.51
C ARG A 427 -2.47 16.49 -1.53
N LYS A 428 -1.15 16.42 -1.72
CA LYS A 428 -0.15 17.03 -0.83
C LYS A 428 -0.42 16.72 0.64
N VAL A 429 -0.73 15.46 0.92
CA VAL A 429 -1.13 15.02 2.26
C VAL A 429 0.07 15.04 3.20
N THR A 430 -0.10 15.63 4.37
CA THR A 430 0.88 15.56 5.45
C THR A 430 0.21 14.95 6.68
N LEU A 431 0.74 13.83 7.14
CA LEU A 431 0.31 13.16 8.37
C LEU A 431 1.32 13.48 9.49
N GLU A 432 0.83 13.94 10.63
CA GLU A 432 1.58 14.05 11.87
C GLU A 432 0.83 13.31 12.98
N VAL A 433 1.53 12.50 13.77
CA VAL A 433 0.96 11.76 14.88
C VAL A 433 1.58 12.24 16.18
N SER A 434 0.75 12.73 17.10
CA SER A 434 1.16 13.11 18.44
C SER A 434 0.65 12.08 19.44
N THR A 435 1.48 11.73 20.40
CA THR A 435 1.15 10.75 21.46
C THR A 435 1.40 11.38 22.81
N SER A 436 0.63 10.97 23.82
CA SER A 436 0.87 11.35 25.21
C SER A 436 2.13 10.68 25.77
N ASN A 437 2.61 11.15 26.91
CA ASN A 437 3.77 10.59 27.59
C ASN A 437 3.68 9.06 27.72
N GLY A 438 4.81 8.39 27.50
CA GLY A 438 4.91 6.93 27.58
C GLY A 438 4.74 6.19 26.24
N LEU A 439 4.22 6.84 25.20
CA LEU A 439 4.07 6.24 23.87
C LEU A 439 4.79 7.09 22.82
N LYS A 440 5.45 6.45 21.86
CA LYS A 440 6.04 7.11 20.69
C LYS A 440 5.65 6.39 19.39
N THR A 441 5.51 7.15 18.33
CA THR A 441 5.43 6.58 16.99
C THR A 441 6.80 6.02 16.62
N SER A 442 6.80 4.79 16.12
CA SER A 442 8.03 4.08 15.74
C SER A 442 8.25 4.14 14.24
N LYS A 443 7.22 3.78 13.46
CA LYS A 443 7.35 3.55 12.04
C LYS A 443 6.00 3.70 11.34
N LEU A 444 6.04 4.10 10.09
CA LEU A 444 4.90 4.02 9.18
C LEU A 444 5.28 3.15 7.98
N ILE A 445 4.42 2.20 7.64
CA ILE A 445 4.53 1.38 6.45
C ILE A 445 3.30 1.63 5.59
N SER A 446 3.53 2.16 4.41
CA SER A 446 2.52 2.43 3.40
C SER A 446 3.19 2.63 2.05
N ASN A 447 2.42 2.59 0.99
CA ASN A 447 2.84 3.07 -0.30
C ASN A 447 2.77 4.60 -0.33
N GLY A 448 3.80 5.28 -0.87
CA GLY A 448 3.78 6.72 -1.09
C GLY A 448 4.16 7.60 0.11
N ASN A 449 4.82 7.07 1.11
CA ASN A 449 5.23 7.91 2.24
C ASN A 449 6.65 8.44 2.11
N TYR A 450 6.82 9.67 2.56
CA TYR A 450 8.10 10.34 2.69
C TYR A 450 8.22 10.92 4.11
N ALA A 451 9.24 10.47 4.85
CA ALA A 451 9.44 10.90 6.23
C ALA A 451 9.97 12.33 6.30
N LEU A 452 9.34 13.14 7.15
CA LEU A 452 9.76 14.51 7.45
C LEU A 452 10.50 14.57 8.80
N PRO A 453 11.28 15.65 9.06
CA PRO A 453 11.88 15.85 10.37
C PRO A 453 10.81 15.82 11.48
N SER A 454 11.14 15.09 12.55
CA SER A 454 10.22 14.95 13.68
C SER A 454 9.97 16.27 14.40
N SER A 455 8.71 16.53 14.75
CA SER A 455 8.34 17.65 15.60
C SER A 455 8.80 17.49 17.06
N TYR A 456 9.16 16.28 17.48
CA TYR A 456 9.69 16.02 18.83
C TYR A 456 11.06 16.65 19.11
N HIS A 457 11.85 17.02 18.10
CA HIS A 457 13.20 17.55 18.27
C HIS A 457 13.28 18.91 18.99
N ARG A 458 12.19 19.63 19.15
CA ARG A 458 12.21 20.92 19.86
C ARG A 458 12.11 20.82 21.38
N ALA A 459 11.72 19.67 21.93
CA ALA A 459 11.39 19.54 23.36
C ALA A 459 12.40 18.75 24.20
N SER A 460 13.31 17.97 23.63
CA SER A 460 14.22 17.16 24.44
C SER A 460 15.69 17.34 24.08
N LYS A 461 16.45 17.96 25.03
CA LYS A 461 17.92 17.98 25.06
C LYS A 461 18.55 16.58 25.35
N PHE A 462 17.76 15.50 25.34
CA PHE A 462 18.13 14.18 25.80
C PHE A 462 18.38 13.13 24.72
N HIS A 463 18.42 13.54 23.45
CA HIS A 463 18.48 12.58 22.33
C HIS A 463 19.85 11.91 22.10
N HIS A 464 20.90 12.31 22.82
CA HIS A 464 22.26 11.79 22.60
C HIS A 464 22.64 10.54 23.42
N LEU A 465 21.77 10.00 24.27
CA LEU A 465 22.11 8.95 25.24
C LEU A 465 21.58 7.56 24.95
N TYR A 466 20.87 7.33 23.84
CA TYR A 466 20.26 6.03 23.57
C TYR A 466 20.76 5.38 22.28
N HIS A 467 22.01 5.00 22.27
CA HIS A 467 22.58 3.92 21.47
C HIS A 467 22.81 2.68 22.33
N ASP A 468 21.80 2.21 23.03
CA ASP A 468 21.90 0.88 23.61
C ASP A 468 21.44 -0.15 22.58
N LYS A 469 22.42 -0.96 22.20
CA LYS A 469 22.23 -2.23 21.51
C LYS A 469 21.35 -3.13 22.39
N ILE A 470 20.05 -3.09 22.16
CA ILE A 470 19.17 -4.15 22.60
C ILE A 470 18.93 -5.01 21.37
N ASP A 471 19.43 -6.22 21.42
CA ASP A 471 19.13 -7.31 20.50
C ASP A 471 17.63 -7.66 20.62
N ASP A 472 16.78 -6.77 20.12
CA ASP A 472 15.38 -7.10 19.86
C ASP A 472 15.35 -7.95 18.61
N GLU A 473 15.00 -9.22 18.74
CA GLU A 473 14.81 -10.12 17.60
C GLU A 473 13.76 -9.59 16.59
N LEU A 474 12.89 -8.68 17.00
CA LEU A 474 12.00 -7.87 16.18
C LEU A 474 12.62 -6.53 15.76
N GLY A 475 13.71 -6.07 16.38
CA GLY A 475 14.52 -4.92 15.96
C GLY A 475 15.16 -5.09 14.58
N GLU A 476 15.23 -6.33 14.09
CA GLU A 476 15.56 -6.62 12.71
C GLU A 476 14.57 -6.02 11.70
N PHE A 477 13.40 -5.56 12.11
CA PHE A 477 12.45 -4.83 11.26
C PHE A 477 12.76 -3.33 11.12
N ASP A 478 13.78 -2.81 11.78
CA ASP A 478 14.20 -1.42 11.60
C ASP A 478 14.81 -1.24 10.21
N SER A 479 14.15 -0.43 9.42
CA SER A 479 14.58 -0.13 8.05
C SER A 479 15.94 0.57 8.05
N PRO A 480 16.92 0.13 7.25
CA PRO A 480 18.21 0.83 7.10
C PRO A 480 18.06 2.24 6.51
N GLN A 481 16.91 2.61 5.98
CA GLN A 481 16.63 3.93 5.44
C GLN A 481 16.55 5.02 6.50
N PHE A 482 16.44 4.67 7.79
CA PHE A 482 16.28 5.63 8.88
C PHE A 482 17.29 5.42 10.02
N LYS A 483 18.58 5.42 9.71
CA LYS A 483 19.64 5.53 10.73
C LYS A 483 19.70 6.92 11.42
N GLY A 484 18.58 7.56 11.68
CA GLY A 484 18.57 8.94 12.13
C GLY A 484 17.48 9.36 13.09
N GLY A 485 16.77 8.43 13.67
CA GLY A 485 15.74 8.73 14.66
C GLY A 485 14.31 8.50 14.16
N PHE A 486 13.41 8.23 15.11
CA PHE A 486 11.98 8.08 14.87
C PHE A 486 11.40 9.39 14.38
N THR A 487 10.56 9.34 13.34
CA THR A 487 9.74 10.48 12.95
C THR A 487 8.30 10.24 13.35
N ASN A 488 7.57 11.32 13.55
CA ASN A 488 6.11 11.30 13.75
C ASN A 488 5.39 12.05 12.63
N LYS A 489 6.11 12.40 11.54
CA LYS A 489 5.57 13.21 10.46
C LYS A 489 5.97 12.66 9.09
N TRP A 490 4.98 12.50 8.21
CA TRP A 490 5.14 11.96 6.87
C TRP A 490 4.38 12.80 5.84
N LYS A 491 4.88 12.81 4.61
CA LYS A 491 4.25 13.43 3.45
C LYS A 491 3.92 12.37 2.42
N PHE A 492 2.79 12.55 1.76
CA PHE A 492 2.34 11.77 0.61
C PHE A 492 2.02 12.73 -0.52
N ASN A 493 2.30 12.35 -1.76
CA ASN A 493 1.90 13.15 -2.89
C ASN A 493 0.38 13.14 -3.04
N GLU A 494 -0.22 11.96 -2.87
CA GLU A 494 -1.66 11.78 -2.82
C GLU A 494 -2.04 10.56 -1.97
N LEU A 495 -3.26 10.53 -1.47
CA LEU A 495 -3.91 9.37 -0.87
C LEU A 495 -5.33 9.23 -1.42
N SER A 496 -5.70 8.01 -1.75
CA SER A 496 -7.07 7.69 -2.15
C SER A 496 -7.95 7.42 -0.94
N GLN A 497 -9.25 7.35 -1.16
CA GLN A 497 -10.24 7.09 -0.13
C GLN A 497 -10.04 5.75 0.58
N ASP A 498 -9.59 4.72 -0.14
CA ASP A 498 -9.41 3.37 0.40
C ASP A 498 -7.99 3.07 0.88
N ASP A 499 -7.09 4.07 0.81
CA ASP A 499 -5.73 3.87 1.28
C ASP A 499 -5.70 3.68 2.80
N THR A 500 -5.08 2.59 3.22
CA THR A 500 -4.90 2.22 4.63
C THR A 500 -3.43 2.21 5.01
N LEU A 501 -3.09 3.04 5.97
CA LEU A 501 -1.75 3.23 6.49
C LEU A 501 -1.49 2.27 7.66
N SER A 502 -0.27 1.74 7.78
CA SER A 502 0.14 0.93 8.93
C SER A 502 1.09 1.71 9.81
N LEU A 503 0.63 2.08 10.99
CA LEU A 503 1.38 2.84 11.97
C LEU A 503 1.81 1.93 13.12
N PHE A 504 3.06 2.08 13.54
CA PHE A 504 3.64 1.31 14.64
C PHE A 504 4.09 2.23 15.76
N PHE A 505 3.97 1.75 16.97
CA PHE A 505 4.28 2.47 18.18
C PHE A 505 5.29 1.71 19.03
N LYS A 506 6.02 2.42 19.89
CA LYS A 506 6.91 1.87 20.91
C LYS A 506 6.66 2.56 22.25
N MET A 507 6.84 1.82 23.33
CA MET A 507 6.77 2.41 24.66
C MET A 507 8.06 3.18 24.99
N GLU A 508 7.91 4.36 25.55
CA GLU A 508 9.04 5.14 26.06
C GLU A 508 9.51 4.55 27.39
N THR A 509 10.81 4.48 27.61
CA THR A 509 11.35 3.98 28.88
C THR A 509 11.02 4.94 30.01
N ILE A 510 10.10 4.57 30.88
CA ILE A 510 9.83 5.28 32.13
C ILE A 510 10.91 4.84 33.13
N ARG A 511 11.70 5.80 33.65
CA ARG A 511 12.96 5.55 34.37
C ARG A 511 12.82 4.87 35.74
N SER A 512 11.61 4.81 36.30
CA SER A 512 11.43 4.11 37.60
C SER A 512 10.00 3.67 37.86
N ASN A 513 9.84 2.52 38.51
CA ASN A 513 8.52 2.02 38.98
C ASN A 513 7.86 3.02 39.96
N SER A 514 8.64 3.88 40.63
CA SER A 514 8.12 4.89 41.53
C SER A 514 7.46 6.08 40.81
N GLU A 515 7.82 6.35 39.58
CA GLU A 515 7.14 7.39 38.78
C GLU A 515 5.84 6.86 38.16
N LEU A 516 5.78 5.56 37.81
CA LEU A 516 4.57 4.88 37.32
C LEU A 516 3.45 4.90 38.36
N THR A 517 3.77 4.60 39.60
CA THR A 517 2.79 4.59 40.71
C THR A 517 2.32 6.00 41.11
N LYS A 518 3.15 7.03 40.88
CA LYS A 518 2.79 8.43 41.15
C LYS A 518 2.01 9.10 40.02
N SER A 519 2.24 8.72 38.76
CA SER A 519 1.58 9.33 37.63
C SER A 519 0.27 8.65 37.22
N GLY A 520 0.03 7.40 37.69
CA GLY A 520 -1.23 6.68 37.45
C GLY A 520 -1.72 6.70 36.01
N ILE A 521 -0.80 6.48 35.02
CA ILE A 521 -1.15 6.52 33.60
C ILE A 521 -2.10 5.37 33.25
N SER A 522 -3.39 5.59 33.52
CA SER A 522 -4.44 4.62 33.18
C SER A 522 -4.88 4.71 31.71
N GLN A 523 -4.51 5.78 31.02
CA GLN A 523 -4.95 6.08 29.67
C GLN A 523 -3.84 6.77 28.87
N VAL A 524 -3.79 6.47 27.57
CA VAL A 524 -2.92 7.10 26.61
C VAL A 524 -3.74 7.79 25.54
N TYR A 525 -3.29 8.96 25.10
CA TYR A 525 -3.93 9.74 24.05
C TYR A 525 -3.08 9.74 22.80
N ILE A 526 -3.74 9.61 21.65
CA ILE A 526 -3.11 9.60 20.31
C ILE A 526 -3.91 10.57 19.45
N GLN A 527 -3.22 11.50 18.81
CA GLN A 527 -3.85 12.47 17.90
C GLN A 527 -3.21 12.36 16.52
N PHE A 528 -4.02 12.04 15.53
CA PHE A 528 -3.68 12.03 14.11
C PHE A 528 -4.07 13.38 13.52
N LYS A 529 -3.13 14.01 12.83
CA LYS A 529 -3.28 15.34 12.23
C LYS A 529 -2.97 15.18 10.75
N ILE A 530 -3.96 15.32 9.89
CA ILE A 530 -3.80 15.21 8.45
C ILE A 530 -4.16 16.54 7.80
N LYS A 531 -3.16 17.17 7.18
CA LYS A 531 -3.36 18.35 6.33
C LYS A 531 -3.29 17.91 4.87
N TYR A 532 -4.28 18.30 4.08
CA TYR A 532 -4.36 17.94 2.67
C TYR A 532 -5.09 18.98 1.84
N TRP A 533 -4.84 18.96 0.54
CA TRP A 533 -5.60 19.68 -0.47
C TRP A 533 -6.75 18.80 -0.96
N ASP A 534 -7.96 19.30 -0.88
CA ASP A 534 -9.15 18.67 -1.44
C ASP A 534 -9.43 19.23 -2.84
N PRO A 535 -9.29 18.43 -3.92
CA PRO A 535 -9.52 18.93 -5.28
C PRO A 535 -10.99 19.17 -5.61
N GLU A 536 -11.92 18.54 -4.89
CA GLU A 536 -13.36 18.69 -5.08
C GLU A 536 -13.85 20.00 -4.45
N GLU A 537 -13.45 20.24 -3.19
CA GLU A 537 -13.79 21.46 -2.49
C GLU A 537 -12.87 22.65 -2.85
N ARG A 538 -11.72 22.37 -3.49
CA ARG A 538 -10.66 23.33 -3.81
C ARG A 538 -10.18 24.12 -2.59
N LYS A 539 -9.95 23.38 -1.47
CA LYS A 539 -9.56 23.95 -0.18
C LYS A 539 -8.49 23.12 0.50
N TRP A 540 -7.75 23.77 1.37
CA TRP A 540 -6.91 23.10 2.35
C TRP A 540 -7.76 22.70 3.55
N ILE A 541 -7.70 21.40 3.90
CA ILE A 541 -8.39 20.85 5.05
C ILE A 541 -7.37 20.27 6.03
N LEU A 542 -7.57 20.54 7.31
CA LEU A 542 -6.85 19.91 8.41
C LEU A 542 -7.80 19.01 9.18
N ARG A 543 -7.67 17.70 8.99
CA ARG A 543 -8.42 16.69 9.75
C ARG A 543 -7.67 16.31 11.01
N ILE A 544 -8.34 16.36 12.14
CA ILE A 544 -7.79 15.99 13.45
C ILE A 544 -8.64 14.87 14.02
N THR A 545 -8.02 13.74 14.31
CA THR A 545 -8.66 12.61 14.99
C THR A 545 -7.94 12.35 16.31
N THR A 546 -8.64 12.41 17.43
CA THR A 546 -8.07 12.18 18.75
C THR A 546 -8.69 10.95 19.38
N LEU A 547 -7.85 10.02 19.81
CA LEU A 547 -8.25 8.78 20.45
C LEU A 547 -7.71 8.69 21.88
N ARG A 548 -8.48 8.00 22.72
CA ARG A 548 -8.10 7.62 24.08
C ARG A 548 -8.06 6.08 24.15
N LYS A 549 -6.95 5.53 24.62
CA LYS A 549 -6.81 4.08 24.81
C LYS A 549 -6.47 3.75 26.25
N PRO A 550 -7.11 2.73 26.85
CA PRO A 550 -6.76 2.26 28.18
C PRO A 550 -5.39 1.59 28.17
N THR A 551 -4.71 1.64 29.29
CA THR A 551 -3.48 0.91 29.53
C THR A 551 -3.70 -0.28 30.45
N THR A 552 -2.70 -1.15 30.55
CA THR A 552 -2.71 -2.29 31.49
C THR A 552 -3.00 -1.86 32.94
N LEU A 553 -2.54 -0.67 33.36
CA LEU A 553 -2.80 -0.13 34.69
C LEU A 553 -4.29 0.18 34.96
N ALA A 554 -5.08 0.44 33.94
CA ALA A 554 -6.52 0.69 34.12
C ALA A 554 -7.28 -0.53 34.64
N TYR A 555 -6.69 -1.72 34.49
CA TYR A 555 -7.29 -3.00 34.86
C TYR A 555 -6.60 -3.68 36.05
N LEU A 556 -5.47 -3.13 36.52
CA LEU A 556 -4.82 -3.65 37.74
C LEU A 556 -5.56 -3.16 38.98
N ASN A 557 -6.10 -4.11 39.75
CA ASN A 557 -6.47 -3.81 41.12
C ASN A 557 -5.20 -3.53 41.93
N ILE A 558 -5.09 -2.34 42.50
CA ILE A 558 -3.92 -1.82 43.23
C ILE A 558 -3.53 -2.68 44.43
N ASP A 559 -4.39 -3.60 44.85
CA ASP A 559 -4.23 -4.40 46.09
C ASP A 559 -3.52 -5.73 45.93
N SER A 560 -3.09 -6.12 44.74
CA SER A 560 -2.45 -7.40 44.52
C SER A 560 -0.92 -7.32 44.40
N ASN A 561 -0.22 -7.89 45.38
CA ASN A 561 1.21 -8.18 45.36
C ASN A 561 1.67 -9.17 44.26
N HIS A 562 0.81 -9.53 43.31
CA HIS A 562 1.07 -10.50 42.26
C HIS A 562 1.42 -9.82 40.95
N LYS A 563 2.69 -9.51 40.77
CA LYS A 563 3.27 -8.90 39.57
C LYS A 563 3.30 -9.79 38.31
N SER A 564 2.88 -11.06 38.39
CA SER A 564 3.14 -12.05 37.32
C SER A 564 1.92 -12.50 36.53
N GLU A 565 0.71 -12.01 36.81
CA GLU A 565 -0.51 -12.58 36.19
C GLU A 565 -1.33 -11.65 35.28
N ILE A 566 -0.77 -10.49 34.91
CA ILE A 566 -1.43 -9.52 34.01
C ILE A 566 -1.85 -10.16 32.67
N TYR A 567 -1.09 -11.14 32.21
CA TYR A 567 -1.31 -11.82 30.94
C TYR A 567 -2.45 -12.83 30.95
N LYS A 568 -2.93 -13.21 32.12
CA LYS A 568 -4.12 -14.05 32.27
C LYS A 568 -5.39 -13.21 32.40
N ASP A 569 -5.29 -11.88 32.48
CA ASP A 569 -6.46 -11.02 32.59
C ASP A 569 -7.26 -11.09 31.33
N HIS A 570 -8.45 -11.62 31.40
CA HIS A 570 -9.42 -11.76 30.33
C HIS A 570 -9.68 -10.41 29.59
N LYS A 571 -9.65 -9.29 30.32
CA LYS A 571 -9.89 -7.96 29.76
C LYS A 571 -8.76 -7.50 28.83
N PHE A 572 -7.51 -7.80 29.17
CA PHE A 572 -6.37 -7.51 28.29
C PHE A 572 -6.45 -8.32 26.99
N LEU A 573 -6.72 -9.62 27.11
CA LEU A 573 -6.83 -10.54 25.98
C LEU A 573 -8.01 -10.19 25.04
N LEU A 574 -9.14 -9.71 25.59
CA LEU A 574 -10.26 -9.21 24.80
C LEU A 574 -9.89 -7.99 23.93
N GLY A 575 -8.85 -7.26 24.30
CA GLY A 575 -8.34 -6.13 23.53
C GLY A 575 -7.55 -6.51 22.28
N PHE A 576 -7.21 -7.80 22.10
CA PHE A 576 -6.43 -8.26 20.95
C PHE A 576 -7.28 -8.45 19.69
N ASN A 577 -6.84 -7.84 18.59
CA ASN A 577 -7.46 -7.99 17.26
C ASN A 577 -6.55 -8.80 16.33
N GLN A 578 -6.85 -10.10 16.22
CA GLN A 578 -6.06 -11.03 15.41
C GLN A 578 -6.03 -10.69 13.92
N LYS A 579 -7.10 -10.12 13.37
CA LYS A 579 -7.18 -9.75 11.95
C LYS A 579 -6.24 -8.59 11.62
N VAL A 580 -6.29 -7.54 12.43
CA VAL A 580 -5.38 -6.39 12.28
C VAL A 580 -3.94 -6.81 12.50
N TRP A 581 -3.69 -7.67 13.50
CA TRP A 581 -2.36 -8.16 13.81
C TRP A 581 -1.70 -8.87 12.61
N VAL A 582 -2.42 -9.78 11.95
CA VAL A 582 -1.85 -10.54 10.81
C VAL A 582 -1.57 -9.64 9.61
N VAL A 583 -2.43 -8.64 9.35
CA VAL A 583 -2.20 -7.66 8.27
C VAL A 583 -0.96 -6.81 8.56
N LEU A 584 -0.81 -6.32 9.79
CA LEU A 584 0.36 -5.56 10.22
C LEU A 584 1.64 -6.42 10.12
N LEU A 585 1.59 -7.68 10.54
CA LEU A 585 2.72 -8.61 10.40
C LEU A 585 3.09 -8.83 8.94
N ALA A 586 2.12 -9.07 8.07
CA ALA A 586 2.36 -9.27 6.64
C ALA A 586 3.02 -8.03 6.01
N ARG A 587 2.56 -6.82 6.33
CA ARG A 587 3.15 -5.56 5.84
C ARG A 587 4.57 -5.33 6.36
N LEU A 588 4.85 -5.69 7.61
CA LEU A 588 6.21 -5.65 8.15
C LEU A 588 7.15 -6.58 7.38
N ILE A 589 6.70 -7.79 7.11
CA ILE A 589 7.48 -8.80 6.38
C ILE A 589 7.75 -8.36 4.96
N ILE A 590 6.72 -7.87 4.24
CA ILE A 590 6.88 -7.32 2.89
C ILE A 590 7.89 -6.18 2.89
N ASN A 591 7.75 -5.23 3.82
CA ASN A 591 8.71 -4.15 3.92
C ASN A 591 10.15 -4.65 4.19
N LYS A 592 10.30 -5.74 4.94
CA LYS A 592 11.60 -6.36 5.19
C LYS A 592 12.17 -7.05 3.94
N ILE A 593 11.34 -7.79 3.19
CA ILE A 593 11.72 -8.39 1.91
C ILE A 593 12.18 -7.30 0.93
N ASP A 594 11.44 -6.22 0.83
CA ASP A 594 11.72 -5.13 -0.11
C ASP A 594 12.97 -4.30 0.24
N THR A 595 13.30 -4.18 1.52
CA THR A 595 14.41 -3.32 1.97
C THR A 595 15.72 -4.07 2.23
N ASN A 596 15.67 -5.38 2.34
CA ASN A 596 16.83 -6.18 2.73
C ASN A 596 17.10 -7.31 1.73
N LEU A 597 17.90 -7.03 0.71
CA LEU A 597 18.36 -8.02 -0.27
C LEU A 597 19.13 -9.22 0.36
N GLY A 598 19.50 -9.12 1.65
CA GLY A 598 20.16 -10.21 2.40
C GLY A 598 19.22 -11.35 2.83
N TYR A 599 17.88 -11.22 2.63
CA TYR A 599 16.93 -12.32 2.80
C TYR A 599 16.97 -13.26 1.59
N SER A 600 18.11 -13.83 1.36
CA SER A 600 18.39 -14.75 0.26
C SER A 600 17.68 -16.10 0.36
N SER A 601 16.91 -16.36 1.43
CA SER A 601 16.14 -17.59 1.53
C SER A 601 14.76 -17.32 2.09
N PHE A 602 13.77 -17.80 1.38
CA PHE A 602 12.38 -17.91 1.79
C PHE A 602 12.23 -18.55 3.19
N ASP A 603 13.05 -19.54 3.51
CA ASP A 603 13.02 -20.27 4.78
C ASP A 603 13.20 -19.35 5.99
N LYS A 604 14.05 -18.33 5.89
CA LYS A 604 14.26 -17.36 6.98
C LYS A 604 13.00 -16.55 7.28
N VAL A 605 12.27 -16.16 6.23
CA VAL A 605 11.02 -15.41 6.36
C VAL A 605 9.95 -16.28 7.00
N VAL A 606 9.78 -17.50 6.52
CA VAL A 606 8.81 -18.47 7.07
C VAL A 606 9.14 -18.81 8.53
N HIS A 607 10.42 -19.02 8.82
CA HIS A 607 10.87 -19.29 10.18
C HIS A 607 10.56 -18.11 11.14
N LEU A 608 10.74 -16.87 10.68
CA LEU A 608 10.38 -15.69 11.45
C LEU A 608 8.87 -15.64 11.74
N ILE A 609 8.03 -15.92 10.74
CA ILE A 609 6.57 -15.98 10.89
C ILE A 609 6.19 -17.05 11.93
N ASP A 610 6.70 -18.26 11.77
CA ASP A 610 6.37 -19.38 12.64
C ASP A 610 6.84 -19.12 14.08
N ARG A 611 8.05 -18.62 14.29
CA ARG A 611 8.58 -18.24 15.59
C ARG A 611 7.73 -17.19 16.28
N THR A 612 7.32 -16.16 15.55
CA THR A 612 6.44 -15.10 16.06
C THR A 612 5.10 -15.68 16.52
N MET A 613 4.51 -16.59 15.73
CA MET A 613 3.26 -17.25 16.06
C MET A 613 3.39 -18.15 17.29
N ILE A 614 4.45 -18.94 17.40
CA ILE A 614 4.71 -19.81 18.55
C ILE A 614 4.84 -19.00 19.84
N LYS A 615 5.63 -17.92 19.82
CA LYS A 615 5.76 -17.00 20.95
C LYS A 615 4.43 -16.42 21.40
N LEU A 616 3.63 -15.95 20.43
CA LEU A 616 2.32 -15.36 20.71
C LEU A 616 1.34 -16.37 21.36
N LEU A 617 1.28 -17.59 20.81
CA LEU A 617 0.44 -18.64 21.38
C LEU A 617 0.93 -19.11 22.74
N TYR A 618 2.25 -19.19 22.94
CA TYR A 618 2.82 -19.55 24.24
C TYR A 618 2.45 -18.56 25.34
N HIS A 619 2.57 -17.25 25.07
CA HIS A 619 2.31 -16.23 26.07
C HIS A 619 0.81 -15.99 26.30
N PHE A 620 -0.02 -16.03 25.28
CA PHE A 620 -1.39 -15.53 25.37
C PHE A 620 -2.46 -16.49 24.84
N GLY A 621 -2.20 -17.18 23.73
CA GLY A 621 -3.22 -17.93 23.02
C GLY A 621 -3.55 -19.26 23.68
N GLY A 622 -2.51 -19.94 24.15
CA GLY A 622 -2.58 -21.36 24.48
C GLY A 622 -3.04 -22.17 23.26
N ILE A 623 -2.59 -23.39 23.13
CA ILE A 623 -3.13 -24.30 22.13
C ILE A 623 -3.08 -25.72 22.64
N SER A 624 -4.22 -26.43 22.58
CA SER A 624 -4.33 -27.84 22.94
C SER A 624 -5.30 -28.55 22.02
N VAL A 625 -5.21 -29.88 21.98
CA VAL A 625 -6.19 -30.70 21.26
C VAL A 625 -7.47 -30.76 22.09
N ASN A 626 -8.58 -30.44 21.47
CA ASN A 626 -9.89 -30.52 22.14
C ASN A 626 -10.28 -32.00 22.34
N SER A 627 -10.44 -32.41 23.56
CA SER A 627 -10.89 -33.78 23.93
C SER A 627 -12.34 -34.02 23.56
N ASN A 628 -13.16 -32.96 23.54
CA ASN A 628 -14.57 -33.04 23.17
C ASN A 628 -14.67 -32.71 21.68
N GLN A 629 -14.79 -33.73 20.80
CA GLN A 629 -14.88 -33.49 19.36
C GLN A 629 -16.18 -32.73 19.02
N PRO A 630 -16.11 -31.45 18.66
CA PRO A 630 -17.31 -30.75 18.23
C PRO A 630 -17.70 -31.23 16.84
N GLN A 631 -18.94 -31.63 16.71
CA GLN A 631 -19.53 -32.09 15.45
C GLN A 631 -19.98 -30.88 14.62
N SER A 632 -19.05 -30.18 13.99
CA SER A 632 -19.42 -29.22 12.97
C SER A 632 -19.66 -29.95 11.64
N SER A 633 -20.86 -29.80 11.08
CA SER A 633 -21.19 -30.34 9.77
C SER A 633 -20.45 -29.62 8.62
N ASN A 634 -19.95 -28.38 8.85
CA ASN A 634 -19.24 -27.61 7.87
C ASN A 634 -17.74 -27.94 7.92
N PRO A 635 -17.14 -28.49 6.83
CA PRO A 635 -15.72 -28.84 6.78
C PRO A 635 -14.78 -27.66 7.09
N TYR A 636 -15.14 -26.45 6.67
CA TYR A 636 -14.36 -25.24 6.92
C TYR A 636 -14.15 -24.95 8.42
N TYR A 637 -15.16 -25.18 9.24
CA TYR A 637 -15.08 -24.95 10.69
C TYR A 637 -14.60 -26.16 11.47
N ARG A 638 -14.72 -27.37 10.91
CA ARG A 638 -14.43 -28.62 11.61
C ARG A 638 -13.01 -28.66 12.19
N LEU A 639 -12.01 -28.32 11.37
CA LEU A 639 -10.62 -28.37 11.81
C LEU A 639 -10.34 -27.34 12.92
N ARG A 640 -10.91 -26.13 12.79
CA ARG A 640 -10.74 -25.06 13.80
C ARG A 640 -11.35 -25.41 15.16
N THR A 641 -12.30 -26.32 15.20
CA THR A 641 -12.95 -26.77 16.44
C THR A 641 -12.25 -27.99 17.07
N MET A 642 -11.34 -28.64 16.35
CA MET A 642 -10.53 -29.74 16.90
C MET A 642 -9.47 -29.28 17.89
N TYR A 643 -9.13 -27.99 17.86
CA TYR A 643 -8.12 -27.41 18.75
C TYR A 643 -8.75 -26.37 19.65
N GLU A 644 -8.38 -26.41 20.93
CA GLU A 644 -8.76 -25.42 21.91
C GLU A 644 -7.72 -24.32 21.94
N ILE A 645 -8.14 -23.10 21.60
CA ILE A 645 -7.32 -21.90 21.57
C ILE A 645 -8.17 -20.76 22.14
N ASN A 646 -7.55 -19.83 22.85
CA ASN A 646 -8.24 -18.63 23.30
C ASN A 646 -8.97 -17.97 22.12
N GLU A 647 -10.22 -17.57 22.31
CA GLU A 647 -11.15 -17.14 21.26
C GLU A 647 -10.55 -16.00 20.40
N ASN A 648 -9.85 -15.05 21.03
CA ASN A 648 -9.23 -13.92 20.33
C ASN A 648 -8.03 -14.31 19.45
N PHE A 649 -7.52 -15.54 19.59
CA PHE A 649 -6.38 -16.07 18.83
C PHE A 649 -6.78 -17.23 17.91
N ARG A 650 -8.04 -17.62 17.90
CA ARG A 650 -8.53 -18.83 17.25
C ARG A 650 -8.34 -18.89 15.75
N ALA A 651 -8.41 -17.74 15.06
CA ALA A 651 -8.23 -17.69 13.61
C ALA A 651 -6.76 -17.59 13.19
N LEU A 652 -5.85 -17.24 14.10
CA LEU A 652 -4.45 -16.98 13.75
C LEU A 652 -3.74 -18.16 13.09
N PRO A 653 -3.84 -19.42 13.58
CA PRO A 653 -3.15 -20.53 12.96
C PRO A 653 -3.50 -20.70 11.47
N SER A 654 -4.79 -20.56 11.11
CA SER A 654 -5.23 -20.63 9.73
C SER A 654 -4.71 -19.44 8.90
N LEU A 655 -4.82 -18.23 9.44
CA LEU A 655 -4.33 -17.01 8.77
C LEU A 655 -2.81 -17.07 8.54
N ILE A 656 -2.05 -17.51 9.53
CA ILE A 656 -0.59 -17.64 9.40
C ILE A 656 -0.20 -18.77 8.46
N TYR A 657 -0.90 -19.92 8.52
CA TYR A 657 -0.70 -21.00 7.57
C TYR A 657 -0.87 -20.52 6.12
N ASN A 658 -1.91 -19.76 5.84
CA ASN A 658 -2.16 -19.22 4.50
C ASN A 658 -1.17 -18.10 4.15
N LEU A 659 -0.81 -17.23 5.08
CA LEU A 659 0.21 -16.18 4.86
C LEU A 659 1.56 -16.78 4.45
N ARG A 660 2.06 -17.79 5.19
CA ARG A 660 3.35 -18.42 4.90
C ARG A 660 3.42 -19.13 3.54
N ARG A 661 2.26 -19.52 3.01
CA ARG A 661 2.11 -20.16 1.69
C ARG A 661 1.83 -19.19 0.56
N ASN A 662 1.56 -17.92 0.89
CA ASN A 662 1.11 -16.93 -0.08
C ASN A 662 2.17 -16.67 -1.16
N LEU A 663 1.85 -17.00 -2.40
CA LEU A 663 2.74 -16.90 -3.55
C LEU A 663 3.04 -15.44 -3.94
N ASN A 664 2.09 -14.54 -3.66
CA ASN A 664 2.18 -13.15 -4.09
C ASN A 664 2.90 -12.26 -3.07
N LEU A 665 2.88 -12.65 -1.78
CA LEU A 665 3.41 -11.84 -0.70
C LEU A 665 4.71 -12.38 -0.11
N ILE A 666 4.81 -13.70 0.04
CA ILE A 666 5.90 -14.35 0.80
C ILE A 666 6.73 -15.27 -0.11
N LYS A 667 6.10 -16.23 -0.79
CA LYS A 667 6.78 -17.18 -1.70
C LYS A 667 7.07 -16.56 -3.07
N ILE A 668 7.66 -15.39 -3.09
CA ILE A 668 7.86 -14.57 -4.30
C ILE A 668 8.76 -15.22 -5.36
N PHE A 669 9.64 -16.17 -5.00
CA PHE A 669 10.54 -16.84 -5.96
C PHE A 669 9.80 -17.65 -7.04
N ASN A 670 8.51 -17.91 -6.86
CA ASN A 670 7.66 -18.59 -7.82
C ASN A 670 6.88 -17.64 -8.75
N SER A 671 7.04 -16.33 -8.55
CA SER A 671 6.43 -15.28 -9.38
C SER A 671 7.50 -14.43 -10.05
N SER A 672 7.11 -13.65 -11.04
CA SER A 672 8.03 -12.69 -11.66
C SER A 672 8.29 -11.50 -10.71
N PRO A 673 9.47 -10.85 -10.79
CA PRO A 673 9.71 -9.61 -10.05
C PRO A 673 8.64 -8.53 -10.27
N ASP A 674 8.12 -8.39 -11.48
CA ASP A 674 7.09 -7.39 -11.79
C ASP A 674 5.74 -7.71 -11.12
N GLU A 675 5.33 -9.00 -11.09
CA GLU A 675 4.15 -9.43 -10.32
C GLU A 675 4.34 -9.17 -8.82
N THR A 676 5.53 -9.38 -8.30
CA THR A 676 5.84 -9.06 -6.89
C THR A 676 5.72 -7.56 -6.63
N ALA A 677 6.23 -6.70 -7.53
CA ALA A 677 6.09 -5.26 -7.41
C ALA A 677 4.62 -4.84 -7.37
N PHE A 678 3.80 -5.38 -8.29
CA PHE A 678 2.36 -5.16 -8.33
C PHE A 678 1.69 -5.57 -7.01
N CYS A 679 1.90 -6.81 -6.57
CA CYS A 679 1.24 -7.34 -5.37
C CYS A 679 1.64 -6.60 -4.10
N HIS A 680 2.93 -6.28 -3.93
CA HIS A 680 3.42 -5.57 -2.75
C HIS A 680 2.93 -4.13 -2.71
N LEU A 681 3.00 -3.38 -3.83
CA LEU A 681 2.52 -2.00 -3.88
C LEU A 681 1.03 -1.89 -3.55
N TRP A 682 0.22 -2.79 -4.08
CA TRP A 682 -1.21 -2.83 -3.78
C TRP A 682 -1.49 -3.27 -2.34
N PHE A 683 -0.85 -4.33 -1.86
CA PHE A 683 -1.09 -4.84 -0.51
C PHE A 683 -0.76 -3.81 0.58
N LEU A 684 0.27 -2.98 0.36
CA LEU A 684 0.66 -1.95 1.33
C LEU A 684 -0.34 -0.80 1.46
N ARG A 685 -1.33 -0.70 0.57
CA ARG A 685 -2.35 0.36 0.58
C ARG A 685 -3.79 -0.14 0.77
N MET A 686 -4.05 -1.44 0.58
CA MET A 686 -5.38 -2.04 0.70
C MET A 686 -6.00 -1.85 2.08
N ASN A 687 -7.32 -1.80 2.15
CA ASN A 687 -8.04 -1.87 3.42
C ASN A 687 -7.85 -3.22 4.13
N SER A 688 -8.28 -3.30 5.38
CA SER A 688 -8.12 -4.48 6.23
C SER A 688 -8.81 -5.73 5.66
N GLU A 689 -10.01 -5.59 5.11
CA GLU A 689 -10.80 -6.70 4.60
C GLU A 689 -10.18 -7.32 3.35
N LEU A 690 -9.82 -6.49 2.39
CA LEU A 690 -9.18 -6.95 1.17
C LEU A 690 -7.78 -7.53 1.45
N SER A 691 -7.03 -6.93 2.40
CA SER A 691 -5.75 -7.49 2.86
C SER A 691 -5.92 -8.90 3.45
N LEU A 692 -6.99 -9.15 4.20
CA LEU A 692 -7.30 -10.48 4.74
C LEU A 692 -7.67 -11.47 3.63
N THR A 693 -8.44 -11.03 2.63
CA THR A 693 -8.79 -11.86 1.47
C THR A 693 -7.53 -12.25 0.68
N VAL A 694 -6.54 -11.36 0.58
CA VAL A 694 -5.26 -11.70 -0.04
C VAL A 694 -4.47 -12.71 0.81
N ILE A 695 -4.46 -12.57 2.14
CA ILE A 695 -3.76 -13.48 3.05
C ILE A 695 -4.41 -14.86 3.08
N GLU A 696 -5.71 -14.93 3.30
CA GLU A 696 -6.54 -16.15 3.33
C GLU A 696 -7.61 -16.06 2.24
N PRO A 697 -7.31 -16.52 1.01
CA PRO A 697 -8.28 -16.53 -0.07
C PRO A 697 -9.60 -17.18 0.30
N VAL A 698 -10.68 -16.64 -0.22
CA VAL A 698 -12.02 -17.13 0.06
C VAL A 698 -12.47 -18.06 -1.06
N LEU A 699 -12.73 -19.31 -0.72
CA LEU A 699 -13.26 -20.30 -1.66
C LEU A 699 -14.73 -20.57 -1.36
N CYS A 700 -15.57 -20.39 -2.35
CA CYS A 700 -17.00 -20.64 -2.28
C CYS A 700 -17.45 -21.64 -3.34
N ASN A 701 -18.41 -22.48 -2.98
CA ASN A 701 -19.20 -23.23 -3.94
C ASN A 701 -20.51 -22.48 -4.18
N VAL A 702 -20.80 -22.20 -5.45
CA VAL A 702 -21.99 -21.46 -5.88
C VAL A 702 -22.90 -22.42 -6.65
N GLU A 703 -24.07 -22.75 -6.09
CA GLU A 703 -25.10 -23.58 -6.66
C GLU A 703 -26.39 -22.75 -6.80
N GLY A 704 -26.64 -22.18 -7.97
CA GLY A 704 -27.73 -21.23 -8.14
C GLY A 704 -27.53 -20.00 -7.21
N GLU A 705 -28.53 -19.72 -6.36
CA GLU A 705 -28.44 -18.63 -5.36
C GLU A 705 -27.74 -19.05 -4.06
N LYS A 706 -27.46 -20.34 -3.87
CA LYS A 706 -26.83 -20.84 -2.66
C LYS A 706 -25.32 -20.71 -2.74
N VAL A 707 -24.73 -19.93 -1.83
CA VAL A 707 -23.29 -19.77 -1.68
C VAL A 707 -22.84 -20.47 -0.41
N THR A 708 -21.88 -21.39 -0.54
CA THR A 708 -21.32 -22.14 0.60
C THR A 708 -19.81 -21.95 0.65
N ARG A 709 -19.28 -21.47 1.76
CA ARG A 709 -17.83 -21.35 1.95
C ARG A 709 -17.22 -22.73 2.17
N LEU A 710 -16.15 -23.03 1.42
CA LEU A 710 -15.38 -24.27 1.49
C LEU A 710 -14.02 -24.07 2.14
N PRO A 711 -13.39 -25.14 2.64
CA PRO A 711 -11.99 -25.10 3.05
C PRO A 711 -11.10 -24.85 1.82
N LEU A 712 -9.96 -24.18 2.05
CA LEU A 712 -9.00 -23.86 1.01
C LEU A 712 -7.99 -25.02 0.85
N ASP A 713 -8.50 -26.20 0.55
CA ASP A 713 -7.72 -27.43 0.34
C ASP A 713 -8.26 -28.26 -0.83
N SER A 714 -7.54 -29.32 -1.19
CA SER A 714 -7.88 -30.15 -2.33
C SER A 714 -9.20 -30.91 -2.20
N SER A 715 -9.76 -31.05 -0.99
CA SER A 715 -11.06 -31.71 -0.79
C SER A 715 -12.22 -30.96 -1.44
N CYS A 716 -12.07 -29.67 -1.70
CA CYS A 716 -13.07 -28.87 -2.40
C CYS A 716 -13.35 -29.38 -3.83
N LEU A 717 -12.36 -29.99 -4.48
CA LEU A 717 -12.49 -30.51 -5.84
C LEU A 717 -13.42 -31.73 -5.92
N GLU A 718 -13.54 -32.48 -4.83
CA GLU A 718 -14.47 -33.61 -4.71
C GLU A 718 -15.89 -33.13 -4.37
N SER A 719 -16.01 -31.98 -3.73
CA SER A 719 -17.29 -31.36 -3.35
C SER A 719 -18.00 -30.66 -4.51
N ALA A 720 -17.28 -30.38 -5.61
CA ALA A 720 -17.83 -29.68 -6.76
C ALA A 720 -18.72 -30.63 -7.58
N LYS A 721 -19.99 -30.27 -7.70
CA LYS A 721 -20.96 -30.98 -8.54
C LYS A 721 -20.92 -30.47 -9.98
N SER A 722 -21.51 -31.21 -10.91
CA SER A 722 -21.56 -30.84 -12.34
C SER A 722 -22.29 -29.53 -12.62
N GLU A 723 -23.17 -29.09 -11.72
CA GLU A 723 -23.97 -27.85 -11.85
C GLU A 723 -23.51 -26.73 -10.92
N SER A 724 -22.33 -26.86 -10.30
CA SER A 724 -21.82 -25.86 -9.36
C SER A 724 -20.52 -25.25 -9.85
N PHE A 725 -20.26 -24.03 -9.38
CA PHE A 725 -19.03 -23.29 -9.65
C PHE A 725 -18.22 -23.16 -8.37
N LEU A 726 -16.93 -23.43 -8.43
CA LEU A 726 -16.01 -23.04 -7.39
C LEU A 726 -15.50 -21.63 -7.71
N VAL A 727 -15.76 -20.68 -6.83
CA VAL A 727 -15.29 -19.30 -6.95
C VAL A 727 -14.22 -19.04 -5.89
N LEU A 728 -12.99 -18.83 -6.35
CA LEU A 728 -11.87 -18.47 -5.49
C LEU A 728 -11.59 -16.98 -5.62
N ASP A 729 -11.73 -16.28 -4.53
CA ASP A 729 -11.34 -14.88 -4.41
C ASP A 729 -10.01 -14.77 -3.66
N SER A 730 -8.97 -14.27 -4.31
CA SER A 730 -7.64 -14.01 -3.73
C SER A 730 -7.28 -12.52 -3.66
N GLY A 731 -8.26 -11.63 -3.81
CA GLY A 731 -8.07 -10.19 -3.81
C GLY A 731 -7.53 -9.64 -5.13
N PHE A 732 -6.41 -10.14 -5.62
CA PHE A 732 -5.81 -9.75 -6.91
C PHE A 732 -6.41 -10.48 -8.11
N LEU A 733 -6.91 -11.67 -7.88
CA LEU A 733 -7.42 -12.58 -8.90
C LEU A 733 -8.68 -13.26 -8.37
N LEU A 734 -9.68 -13.36 -9.22
CA LEU A 734 -10.89 -14.13 -8.98
C LEU A 734 -10.92 -15.28 -10.00
N VAL A 735 -10.98 -16.52 -9.51
CA VAL A 735 -10.99 -17.72 -10.36
C VAL A 735 -12.36 -18.39 -10.26
N VAL A 736 -12.99 -18.59 -11.39
CA VAL A 736 -14.24 -19.34 -11.53
C VAL A 736 -13.92 -20.68 -12.17
N TYR A 737 -14.05 -21.73 -11.39
CA TYR A 737 -13.72 -23.08 -11.82
C TYR A 737 -14.97 -23.95 -11.84
N TYR A 738 -15.15 -24.72 -12.92
CA TYR A 738 -16.26 -25.64 -13.07
C TYR A 738 -15.81 -27.02 -13.50
N GLN A 739 -16.56 -28.02 -13.04
CA GLN A 739 -16.37 -29.40 -13.45
C GLN A 739 -17.41 -29.74 -14.50
N TYR A 740 -17.04 -29.80 -15.78
CA TYR A 740 -17.93 -30.27 -16.82
C TYR A 740 -17.50 -31.63 -17.35
N SER A 741 -18.48 -32.38 -17.85
CA SER A 741 -18.28 -33.58 -18.67
C SER A 741 -17.73 -33.15 -20.04
N GLN A 742 -17.06 -34.09 -20.75
CA GLN A 742 -16.30 -33.79 -21.97
C GLN A 742 -17.11 -33.25 -23.17
N ASP A 743 -18.45 -33.30 -23.12
CA ASP A 743 -19.33 -33.01 -24.27
C ASP A 743 -19.99 -31.63 -24.23
N ASP A 744 -19.89 -30.86 -23.14
CA ASP A 744 -20.58 -29.57 -23.01
C ASP A 744 -19.66 -28.42 -23.41
N LYS A 745 -20.07 -27.70 -24.45
CA LYS A 745 -19.42 -26.46 -24.87
C LYS A 745 -19.54 -25.43 -23.74
N LEU A 746 -18.41 -24.90 -23.31
CA LEU A 746 -18.33 -23.79 -22.40
C LEU A 746 -19.26 -22.65 -22.78
N PRO A 747 -20.22 -22.27 -21.95
CA PRO A 747 -20.83 -20.96 -22.09
C PRO A 747 -19.80 -19.96 -21.62
N LEU A 748 -19.22 -19.19 -22.53
CA LEU A 748 -18.54 -17.95 -22.28
C LEU A 748 -17.05 -17.99 -21.93
N HIS A 749 -16.23 -18.08 -22.96
CA HIS A 749 -14.94 -17.39 -22.96
C HIS A 749 -15.21 -15.91 -23.36
N PRO A 750 -14.88 -14.90 -22.56
CA PRO A 750 -15.07 -13.50 -22.93
C PRO A 750 -14.07 -13.00 -23.98
N SER A 751 -13.49 -13.88 -24.77
CA SER A 751 -12.44 -13.52 -25.70
C SER A 751 -12.89 -12.88 -27.00
N ASN A 752 -14.17 -12.80 -27.28
CA ASN A 752 -14.63 -12.16 -28.54
C ASN A 752 -15.98 -11.44 -28.35
N ASN A 753 -15.94 -10.13 -28.53
CA ASN A 753 -16.99 -9.20 -28.92
C ASN A 753 -17.83 -8.51 -27.86
N ASP A 754 -17.83 -7.20 -28.02
CA ASP A 754 -18.52 -6.13 -27.29
C ASP A 754 -20.08 -6.26 -27.18
N ALA A 755 -20.68 -7.30 -27.74
CA ALA A 755 -22.14 -7.45 -27.85
C ALA A 755 -22.81 -8.20 -26.69
N MET A 756 -22.06 -8.70 -25.70
CA MET A 756 -22.62 -9.63 -24.70
C MET A 756 -22.62 -9.14 -23.25
N ILE A 757 -22.48 -7.84 -23.01
CA ILE A 757 -22.45 -7.33 -21.62
C ILE A 757 -23.86 -7.31 -21.01
N GLU A 758 -24.89 -7.07 -21.81
CA GLU A 758 -26.27 -7.00 -21.31
C GLU A 758 -26.86 -8.39 -20.98
N ASP A 759 -26.57 -9.42 -21.78
CA ASP A 759 -27.01 -10.79 -21.53
C ASP A 759 -26.25 -11.53 -20.40
N ARG A 760 -25.13 -10.99 -19.95
CA ARG A 760 -24.29 -11.62 -18.91
C ARG A 760 -24.84 -11.49 -17.49
N ASN A 761 -25.71 -10.54 -17.23
CA ASN A 761 -26.28 -10.30 -15.91
C ASN A 761 -27.25 -11.38 -15.44
N GLU A 762 -27.72 -12.23 -16.33
CA GLU A 762 -28.65 -13.33 -16.00
C GLU A 762 -27.96 -14.65 -15.69
N LEU A 763 -26.66 -14.80 -15.97
CA LEU A 763 -25.91 -16.04 -15.74
C LEU A 763 -25.26 -16.05 -14.34
N LEU A 764 -25.75 -16.92 -13.49
CA LEU A 764 -25.05 -17.33 -12.26
C LEU A 764 -23.78 -18.11 -12.68
N PRO A 765 -22.60 -17.78 -12.20
CA PRO A 765 -22.23 -17.01 -10.99
C PRO A 765 -21.91 -15.51 -11.24
N TRP A 766 -22.23 -14.95 -12.41
CA TRP A 766 -21.82 -13.59 -12.78
C TRP A 766 -22.38 -12.53 -11.85
N LYS A 767 -23.62 -12.70 -11.38
CA LYS A 767 -24.23 -11.83 -10.39
C LYS A 767 -23.40 -11.81 -9.09
N PHE A 768 -23.04 -12.99 -8.60
CA PHE A 768 -22.20 -13.14 -7.41
C PHE A 768 -20.81 -12.49 -7.58
N ILE A 769 -20.20 -12.68 -8.75
CA ILE A 769 -18.90 -12.06 -9.09
C ILE A 769 -19.03 -10.55 -9.14
N SER A 770 -20.07 -10.03 -9.79
CA SER A 770 -20.34 -8.60 -9.91
C SER A 770 -20.52 -7.96 -8.54
N ASP A 771 -21.29 -8.61 -7.65
CA ASP A 771 -21.47 -8.13 -6.28
C ASP A 771 -20.16 -8.12 -5.47
N LEU A 772 -19.31 -9.13 -5.64
CA LEU A 772 -17.98 -9.16 -4.99
C LEU A 772 -17.04 -8.05 -5.47
N LEU A 773 -17.15 -7.65 -6.74
CA LEU A 773 -16.25 -6.68 -7.35
C LEU A 773 -16.73 -5.23 -7.23
N LYS A 774 -18.03 -5.02 -6.92
CA LYS A 774 -18.69 -3.72 -6.96
C LYS A 774 -18.00 -2.64 -6.16
N ASP A 775 -17.51 -2.98 -4.95
CA ASP A 775 -16.91 -2.03 -4.02
C ASP A 775 -15.37 -2.08 -4.01
N ARG A 776 -14.75 -2.74 -5.01
CA ARG A 776 -13.30 -2.86 -5.09
C ARG A 776 -12.68 -1.78 -5.94
N LYS A 777 -11.69 -1.10 -5.40
CA LYS A 777 -10.86 -0.12 -6.13
C LYS A 777 -9.82 -0.78 -7.03
N ILE A 778 -9.25 -1.89 -6.58
CA ILE A 778 -8.35 -2.65 -7.43
C ILE A 778 -9.14 -3.35 -8.53
N VAL A 779 -8.69 -3.15 -9.76
CA VAL A 779 -9.27 -3.86 -10.90
C VAL A 779 -8.81 -5.31 -10.87
N THR A 780 -9.70 -6.20 -10.42
CA THR A 780 -9.40 -7.62 -10.22
C THR A 780 -9.62 -8.39 -11.53
N LYS A 781 -8.60 -9.15 -11.95
CA LYS A 781 -8.73 -10.05 -13.12
C LYS A 781 -9.64 -11.23 -12.77
N VAL A 782 -10.63 -11.51 -13.61
CA VAL A 782 -11.49 -12.70 -13.49
C VAL A 782 -11.02 -13.75 -14.49
N VAL A 783 -10.77 -14.96 -14.02
CA VAL A 783 -10.33 -16.10 -14.83
C VAL A 783 -11.35 -17.20 -14.75
N PHE A 784 -11.92 -17.57 -15.89
CA PHE A 784 -12.80 -18.73 -16.04
C PHE A 784 -11.97 -19.93 -16.49
N THR A 785 -12.08 -21.04 -15.78
CA THR A 785 -11.29 -22.24 -16.08
C THR A 785 -12.07 -23.52 -15.72
N GLN A 786 -11.62 -24.61 -16.27
CA GLN A 786 -12.17 -25.94 -16.01
C GLN A 786 -11.05 -26.95 -15.77
N ARG A 787 -11.44 -28.15 -15.35
CA ARG A 787 -10.54 -29.28 -15.18
C ARG A 787 -9.70 -29.50 -16.46
N ASN A 788 -8.41 -29.76 -16.29
CA ASN A 788 -7.42 -30.00 -17.36
C ASN A 788 -7.02 -28.76 -18.21
N HIS A 789 -7.57 -27.60 -17.98
CA HIS A 789 -7.08 -26.38 -18.61
C HIS A 789 -5.83 -25.83 -17.90
N SER A 790 -4.92 -25.23 -18.66
CA SER A 790 -3.69 -24.64 -18.12
C SER A 790 -3.93 -23.59 -17.05
N GLN A 791 -5.06 -22.85 -17.14
CA GLN A 791 -5.44 -21.82 -16.19
C GLN A 791 -5.99 -22.37 -14.87
N ALA A 792 -6.36 -23.66 -14.80
CA ALA A 792 -6.76 -24.31 -13.54
C ALA A 792 -5.64 -24.24 -12.47
N ARG A 793 -4.39 -24.05 -12.90
CA ARG A 793 -3.24 -23.81 -12.01
C ARG A 793 -3.46 -22.64 -11.05
N PHE A 794 -4.22 -21.60 -11.43
CA PHE A 794 -4.51 -20.46 -10.58
C PHE A 794 -5.36 -20.84 -9.36
N LEU A 795 -6.24 -21.80 -9.47
CA LEU A 795 -6.94 -22.39 -8.32
C LEU A 795 -6.01 -23.40 -7.60
N LEU A 796 -5.50 -24.38 -8.32
CA LEU A 796 -4.77 -25.53 -7.75
C LEU A 796 -3.54 -25.12 -6.93
N SER A 797 -2.80 -24.08 -7.34
CA SER A 797 -1.61 -23.60 -6.64
C SER A 797 -1.92 -22.93 -5.30
N ARG A 798 -3.17 -22.56 -5.05
CA ARG A 798 -3.61 -21.93 -3.80
C ARG A 798 -4.25 -22.91 -2.82
N LEU A 799 -4.69 -24.07 -3.31
CA LEU A 799 -5.24 -25.11 -2.44
C LEU A 799 -4.16 -25.72 -1.55
N GLY A 800 -4.49 -25.94 -0.29
CA GLY A 800 -3.67 -26.73 0.63
C GLY A 800 -3.75 -28.22 0.33
N PRO A 801 -2.73 -29.01 0.66
CA PRO A 801 -2.80 -30.46 0.54
C PRO A 801 -3.71 -31.04 1.65
N VAL A 802 -4.33 -32.16 1.37
CA VAL A 802 -4.96 -33.04 2.37
C VAL A 802 -4.04 -34.23 2.67
N GLU A 803 -4.33 -34.98 3.74
CA GLU A 803 -3.47 -36.11 4.16
C GLU A 803 -3.26 -37.16 3.04
N GLU A 804 -4.24 -37.32 2.16
CA GLU A 804 -4.16 -38.26 1.02
C GLU A 804 -3.25 -37.79 -0.12
N ASP A 805 -2.95 -36.50 -0.18
CA ASP A 805 -2.09 -35.90 -1.22
C ASP A 805 -0.59 -36.04 -0.91
N ILE A 806 -0.23 -36.34 0.33
CA ILE A 806 1.17 -36.45 0.75
C ILE A 806 1.72 -37.80 0.29
N PRO A 807 2.72 -37.81 -0.59
CA PRO A 807 3.34 -39.07 -0.99
C PRO A 807 4.03 -39.74 0.21
N ASN A 808 3.75 -41.03 0.43
CA ASN A 808 4.52 -41.83 1.38
C ASN A 808 6.00 -41.75 0.99
N MET A 809 6.83 -41.21 1.86
CA MET A 809 8.28 -41.03 1.62
C MET A 809 9.03 -42.33 1.24
N ASN A 810 8.43 -43.48 1.46
CA ASN A 810 8.99 -44.78 1.12
C ASN A 810 8.88 -45.18 -0.37
N GLN A 811 8.25 -44.30 -1.21
CA GLN A 811 8.06 -44.61 -2.65
C GLN A 811 8.69 -43.55 -3.59
N LEU A 812 9.48 -42.64 -3.07
CA LEU A 812 10.22 -41.67 -3.89
C LEU A 812 11.55 -42.29 -4.36
N ASP A 813 11.56 -42.76 -5.60
CA ASP A 813 12.79 -43.08 -6.34
C ASP A 813 13.62 -41.79 -6.48
N ILE A 814 14.75 -41.71 -5.78
CA ILE A 814 15.67 -40.56 -5.64
C ILE A 814 16.37 -40.20 -6.98
N ASN A 815 16.14 -40.93 -8.07
CA ASN A 815 16.95 -40.86 -9.29
C ASN A 815 16.34 -40.18 -10.52
N LYS A 816 15.28 -39.39 -10.37
CA LYS A 816 14.77 -38.58 -11.52
C LYS A 816 14.66 -37.13 -11.18
N SER A 817 15.65 -36.35 -11.62
CA SER A 817 15.58 -34.91 -11.78
C SER A 817 14.49 -34.58 -12.82
N SER A 818 13.25 -34.49 -12.38
CA SER A 818 12.14 -34.11 -13.25
C SER A 818 11.68 -32.68 -12.91
N SER A 819 11.65 -31.89 -13.96
CA SER A 819 11.10 -30.51 -13.97
C SER A 819 9.77 -30.44 -13.21
N TYR A 820 9.59 -29.40 -12.40
CA TYR A 820 8.37 -29.06 -11.65
C TYR A 820 7.06 -29.21 -12.45
N TRP A 821 7.13 -29.07 -13.77
CA TRP A 821 6.02 -29.22 -14.70
C TRP A 821 5.58 -30.67 -14.98
N SER A 822 6.41 -31.65 -14.69
CA SER A 822 6.06 -33.07 -14.91
C SER A 822 5.06 -33.59 -13.85
N PHE A 823 4.95 -32.92 -12.70
CA PHE A 823 4.04 -33.29 -11.61
C PHE A 823 2.58 -32.86 -11.84
N LEU A 824 2.35 -31.98 -12.81
CA LEU A 824 1.00 -31.51 -13.17
C LEU A 824 0.29 -32.40 -14.19
N LYS A 825 0.88 -33.54 -14.57
CA LYS A 825 0.19 -34.51 -15.44
C LYS A 825 -0.85 -35.28 -14.62
N PRO A 826 -2.14 -35.19 -14.93
CA PRO A 826 -3.18 -35.87 -14.18
C PRO A 826 -3.04 -37.39 -14.31
N SER A 827 -2.95 -38.09 -13.20
CA SER A 827 -3.27 -39.51 -13.16
C SER A 827 -4.76 -39.68 -13.48
N LYS A 828 -5.11 -40.64 -14.27
CA LYS A 828 -6.42 -40.78 -14.91
C LYS A 828 -7.66 -40.73 -13.98
N ASN A 829 -7.53 -40.71 -12.67
CA ASN A 829 -8.67 -40.82 -11.75
C ASN A 829 -8.68 -39.91 -10.52
N LYS A 830 -7.66 -39.10 -10.19
CA LYS A 830 -7.73 -38.15 -9.07
C LYS A 830 -6.88 -36.90 -9.36
N THR A 831 -7.46 -35.71 -9.20
CA THR A 831 -6.73 -34.43 -9.21
C THR A 831 -6.02 -34.30 -7.87
N ARG A 832 -4.76 -34.66 -7.78
CA ARG A 832 -3.94 -34.47 -6.57
C ARG A 832 -3.18 -33.16 -6.64
N VAL A 833 -3.22 -32.38 -5.56
CA VAL A 833 -2.34 -31.25 -5.35
C VAL A 833 -1.04 -31.79 -4.73
N ILE A 834 0.01 -31.91 -5.54
CA ILE A 834 1.31 -32.37 -5.06
C ILE A 834 2.12 -31.15 -4.64
N THR A 835 2.47 -31.07 -3.36
CA THR A 835 3.24 -29.97 -2.77
C THR A 835 4.06 -30.51 -1.59
N ASP A 836 5.20 -29.88 -1.33
CA ASP A 836 6.02 -30.13 -0.14
C ASP A 836 5.47 -29.41 1.11
N ASP A 837 4.35 -28.66 0.98
CA ASP A 837 3.73 -27.97 2.09
C ASP A 837 3.05 -28.97 3.05
N LEU A 838 3.06 -28.62 4.34
CA LEU A 838 2.31 -29.33 5.36
C LEU A 838 0.80 -29.18 5.12
N THR A 839 -0.01 -30.16 5.52
CA THR A 839 -1.45 -29.97 5.61
C THR A 839 -1.75 -28.99 6.74
N LEU A 840 -2.92 -28.35 6.68
CA LEU A 840 -3.34 -27.42 7.75
C LEU A 840 -3.41 -28.16 9.11
N LYS A 841 -3.85 -29.43 9.15
CA LYS A 841 -3.90 -30.23 10.35
C LYS A 841 -2.50 -30.51 10.92
N GLN A 842 -1.56 -30.91 10.07
CA GLN A 842 -0.15 -31.11 10.46
C GLN A 842 0.47 -29.82 11.00
N TYR A 843 0.10 -28.67 10.42
CA TYR A 843 0.54 -27.37 10.91
C TYR A 843 0.03 -27.11 12.34
N TYR A 844 -1.26 -27.35 12.62
CA TYR A 844 -1.80 -27.23 13.97
C TYR A 844 -1.11 -28.19 14.95
N ASP A 845 -0.91 -29.46 14.59
CA ASP A 845 -0.23 -30.46 15.42
C ASP A 845 1.21 -30.03 15.73
N ASN A 846 1.91 -29.47 14.76
CA ASN A 846 3.25 -28.92 14.95
C ASN A 846 3.23 -27.72 15.90
N LEU A 847 2.27 -26.82 15.77
CA LEU A 847 2.11 -25.68 16.71
C LEU A 847 1.89 -26.16 18.13
N VAL A 848 1.00 -27.14 18.35
CA VAL A 848 0.76 -27.73 19.69
C VAL A 848 2.06 -28.29 20.26
N LYS A 849 2.82 -29.03 19.48
CA LYS A 849 4.10 -29.61 19.91
C LYS A 849 5.14 -28.54 20.21
N GLN A 850 5.27 -27.54 19.33
CA GLN A 850 6.28 -26.48 19.49
C GLN A 850 5.95 -25.52 20.64
N VAL A 851 4.69 -25.18 20.86
CA VAL A 851 4.25 -24.34 21.98
C VAL A 851 4.49 -25.06 23.31
N LYS A 852 4.20 -26.38 23.38
CA LYS A 852 4.49 -27.18 24.59
C LYS A 852 5.98 -27.28 24.92
N ASN A 853 6.83 -27.36 23.90
CA ASN A 853 8.28 -27.51 24.05
C ASN A 853 9.02 -26.16 24.03
N TYR A 854 8.31 -25.04 23.98
CA TYR A 854 8.92 -23.72 23.97
C TYR A 854 9.46 -23.40 25.37
N HIS A 855 10.79 -23.33 25.47
CA HIS A 855 11.52 -22.88 26.66
C HIS A 855 12.05 -21.48 26.38
N VAL A 856 11.75 -20.53 27.27
CA VAL A 856 12.19 -19.13 27.17
C VAL A 856 13.69 -19.03 27.36
#